data_ec1789b2b0e9d1aebcdd07c66ab0dbbe
#
_entry.id   ec1789b2b0e9d1aebcdd07c66ab0dbbe
#
_cell.length_a   1.000
_cell.length_b   1.000
_cell.length_c   1.000
_cell.angle_alpha   90.00
_cell.angle_beta   90.00
_cell.angle_gamma   90.00
#
_symmetry.space_group_name_H-M   'P 1'
#
loop_
_entity.id
_entity.type
_entity.pdbx_description
1 polymer ?
#
loop_
_entity_poly.entity_id
_entity_poly.type
_entity_poly.pdbx_seq_one_letter_code
_entity_poly.pdbx_strand_id
1 'polypeptide(L)'
;MNRINIILAVVIATTTISLWALMNRPESEPAWPAVIQGFSFSPMQAHHDPIDQILPGIEDIDTDLQLLQGKTHAIRTYTVEGTLGEIPALAHKHGINVALGAWIDDRLEKNEREIDRLIPIADKHRRNVVRVIVGNEAILRGDIPIWRLIKYIRHVRSEVGMPVSTAEPWHVWTKHPELVDEVDYIAVHMLPYWEGIHIDIAVDYVIDRMNELKRIYPDKPIVITEVGWPSNGRTRQSAEASESNEAIFLRRFLEQAEIEGYIYYVMEAFDQPWKSQTEGAVGAYWGVFDVMRQPKFEFSEPIVWLPEWRILASISVVIAVITFALLLIDAKTLTHHGRSFLAVIAYLLATTVVLVIYNYLHQYLSPGAVIVGILMLVGMIGVIIVVLVEAHEWAEALWVKERRRHFVPLQVDDEFLPMISIHVPAYNEPPEMMIQTLNALSELDYPKYEVIVIDNNTRDPAVWKPVEAHCRTLDDRFRFFHVAPLSGYKSGALNYALARTSPEAEVIGVIDSDYIVEPGWLRDLAPQFIQPNIAIVQAPQDYRDVSENAFKAMTYSEYRGFFYIGMVTRNERNAIIQHGTMTLVRRTALEEVSGWSEWCITEDAELGLQIFMQDHEAAYIAQSYGKGVMPDSFQDYKNQRFRWAYGAMQILRRHAGVLLGFAKSRLTSGQRYHFIAGWLPWIADSINLLFNIAALCWSLAMIAAPVQVDPPLVIFSILPLTLFCFKVAKLVYLYRGVQIVSTVRQTLAAAVAGLALSHTIARAMWLGMFTRNKPFMRTPKLEQATALSKAIGAAREETLIMVALWLAAAAVALQHGSDTLDLLLWIIVLLVQSIPYLAALLMSVISACPRLSADWICAGNCTGSKAVESTR
;
A
#
# COMPACT_ATOMS: atom_id res chain seq x y z
N MET A 1 -20.22 5.25 27.55
CA MET A 1 -18.75 5.24 27.33
C MET A 1 -18.04 5.21 28.67
N ASN A 2 -17.01 4.36 28.84
CA ASN A 2 -16.18 4.35 30.03
C ASN A 2 -15.40 5.69 30.12
N ARG A 3 -15.21 6.24 31.35
CA ARG A 3 -14.47 7.50 31.59
C ARG A 3 -13.13 7.54 30.84
N ILE A 4 -12.42 6.42 30.78
CA ILE A 4 -11.13 6.30 30.07
C ILE A 4 -11.26 6.50 28.57
N ASN A 5 -12.32 5.99 27.93
CA ASN A 5 -12.51 6.18 26.49
C ASN A 5 -12.77 7.65 26.16
N ILE A 6 -13.45 8.39 27.07
CA ILE A 6 -13.65 9.83 26.90
C ILE A 6 -12.31 10.57 27.04
N ILE A 7 -11.52 10.21 28.06
CA ILE A 7 -10.17 10.80 28.24
C ILE A 7 -9.31 10.57 27.00
N LEU A 8 -9.27 9.35 26.47
CA LEU A 8 -8.49 9.03 25.27
C LEU A 8 -9.01 9.80 24.03
N ALA A 9 -10.32 9.94 23.87
CA ALA A 9 -10.88 10.74 22.78
C ALA A 9 -10.48 12.23 22.90
N VAL A 10 -10.49 12.78 24.10
CA VAL A 10 -10.00 14.16 24.37
C VAL A 10 -8.50 14.26 24.08
N VAL A 11 -7.70 13.27 24.49
CA VAL A 11 -6.25 13.23 24.20
C VAL A 11 -6.02 13.16 22.69
N ILE A 12 -6.77 12.33 21.94
CA ILE A 12 -6.71 12.29 20.46
C ILE A 12 -6.97 13.70 19.91
N ALA A 13 -8.08 14.32 20.30
CA ALA A 13 -8.47 15.63 19.78
C ALA A 13 -7.39 16.69 20.07
N THR A 14 -6.95 16.76 21.33
CA THR A 14 -5.91 17.73 21.75
C THR A 14 -4.59 17.50 21.02
N THR A 15 -4.11 16.26 20.95
CA THR A 15 -2.87 15.91 20.26
C THR A 15 -2.96 16.24 18.77
N THR A 16 -4.09 15.90 18.11
CA THR A 16 -4.31 16.20 16.70
C THR A 16 -4.22 17.70 16.46
N ILE A 17 -5.01 18.49 17.19
CA ILE A 17 -5.02 19.95 17.03
C ILE A 17 -3.64 20.56 17.33
N SER A 18 -2.97 20.09 18.39
CA SER A 18 -1.64 20.59 18.76
C SER A 18 -0.58 20.32 17.70
N LEU A 19 -0.60 19.11 17.09
CA LEU A 19 0.35 18.77 16.03
C LEU A 19 0.07 19.58 14.76
N TRP A 20 -1.19 19.72 14.37
CA TRP A 20 -1.55 20.57 13.24
C TRP A 20 -1.14 22.03 13.48
N ALA A 21 -1.39 22.57 14.66
CA ALA A 21 -0.98 23.93 15.02
C ALA A 21 0.55 24.10 15.06
N LEU A 22 1.28 23.08 15.51
CA LEU A 22 2.74 23.08 15.55
C LEU A 22 3.36 23.10 14.15
N MET A 23 2.80 22.32 13.22
CA MET A 23 3.24 22.23 11.81
C MET A 23 2.88 23.50 11.03
N ASN A 24 1.85 24.24 11.45
CA ASN A 24 1.35 25.43 10.77
C ASN A 24 1.61 26.69 11.61
N ARG A 25 2.83 26.80 12.15
CA ARG A 25 3.25 28.04 12.85
C ARG A 25 3.33 29.18 11.84
N PRO A 26 2.71 30.32 12.12
CA PRO A 26 2.80 31.47 11.25
C PRO A 26 4.24 31.99 11.14
N GLU A 27 4.71 32.23 9.93
CA GLU A 27 5.99 32.88 9.63
C GLU A 27 5.75 34.29 9.13
N SER A 28 6.45 35.26 9.72
CA SER A 28 6.32 36.66 9.32
C SER A 28 7.34 36.97 8.25
N GLU A 29 6.87 37.32 7.06
CA GLU A 29 7.66 37.69 5.90
C GLU A 29 7.35 39.15 5.48
N PRO A 30 8.22 39.83 4.69
CA PRO A 30 7.94 41.16 4.16
C PRO A 30 6.58 41.25 3.50
N ALA A 31 5.91 42.38 3.55
CA ALA A 31 4.64 42.58 2.88
C ALA A 31 4.84 42.69 1.35
N TRP A 32 3.89 42.14 0.57
CA TRP A 32 3.86 42.34 -0.87
C TRP A 32 3.70 43.84 -1.20
N PRO A 33 4.51 44.39 -2.14
CA PRO A 33 4.37 45.80 -2.53
C PRO A 33 3.01 46.10 -3.19
N ALA A 34 2.48 47.29 -2.99
CA ALA A 34 1.21 47.69 -3.61
C ALA A 34 1.22 47.56 -5.13
N VAL A 35 2.37 47.89 -5.76
CA VAL A 35 2.60 47.79 -7.21
C VAL A 35 3.99 47.19 -7.43
N ILE A 36 4.09 46.14 -8.21
CA ILE A 36 5.37 45.51 -8.59
C ILE A 36 5.87 45.97 -9.93
N GLN A 37 7.13 45.67 -10.28
CA GLN A 37 7.73 46.09 -11.57
C GLN A 37 7.01 45.40 -12.74
N GLY A 38 6.85 44.09 -12.70
CA GLY A 38 6.18 43.36 -13.77
C GLY A 38 5.77 41.93 -13.45
N PHE A 39 4.82 41.42 -14.24
CA PHE A 39 4.51 40.02 -14.33
C PHE A 39 4.84 39.45 -15.71
N SER A 40 5.33 38.23 -15.77
CA SER A 40 5.19 37.39 -16.95
C SER A 40 3.71 37.04 -17.11
N PHE A 41 3.19 37.30 -18.34
CA PHE A 41 1.76 37.29 -18.60
C PHE A 41 1.39 36.32 -19.73
N SER A 42 0.67 35.33 -19.37
CA SER A 42 0.07 34.35 -20.27
C SER A 42 -1.41 34.21 -19.90
N PRO A 43 -2.36 34.78 -20.68
CA PRO A 43 -3.77 34.85 -20.29
C PRO A 43 -4.57 33.57 -20.58
N MET A 44 -3.92 32.40 -20.51
CA MET A 44 -4.59 31.13 -20.76
C MET A 44 -5.48 30.77 -19.58
N GLN A 45 -6.74 30.41 -19.86
CA GLN A 45 -7.71 29.85 -18.91
C GLN A 45 -7.52 28.33 -18.81
N ALA A 46 -8.19 27.68 -17.88
CA ALA A 46 -8.08 26.25 -17.66
C ALA A 46 -8.37 25.36 -18.89
N HIS A 47 -9.18 25.89 -19.83
CA HIS A 47 -9.58 25.19 -21.06
C HIS A 47 -8.76 25.58 -22.29
N HIS A 48 -7.86 26.55 -22.20
CA HIS A 48 -6.99 26.96 -23.28
C HIS A 48 -5.72 26.12 -23.34
N ASP A 49 -5.29 25.80 -24.55
CA ASP A 49 -4.06 25.07 -24.81
C ASP A 49 -3.38 25.65 -26.07
N PRO A 50 -2.27 26.39 -25.89
CA PRO A 50 -1.55 26.97 -27.02
C PRO A 50 -0.86 25.92 -27.90
N ILE A 51 -0.63 24.68 -27.40
CA ILE A 51 -0.07 23.57 -28.20
C ILE A 51 -1.11 23.14 -29.21
N ASP A 52 -2.38 23.03 -28.80
CA ASP A 52 -3.52 22.70 -29.66
C ASP A 52 -4.14 23.94 -30.37
N GLN A 53 -3.49 25.11 -30.26
CA GLN A 53 -3.93 26.40 -30.82
C GLN A 53 -5.29 26.90 -30.27
N ILE A 54 -5.67 26.49 -29.09
CA ILE A 54 -6.87 26.95 -28.36
C ILE A 54 -6.44 28.18 -27.55
N LEU A 55 -6.53 29.38 -28.17
CA LEU A 55 -6.10 30.63 -27.57
C LEU A 55 -7.27 31.39 -26.90
N PRO A 56 -6.98 32.26 -25.89
CA PRO A 56 -7.99 33.07 -25.22
C PRO A 56 -8.63 34.09 -26.12
N GLY A 57 -9.90 34.44 -25.87
CA GLY A 57 -10.60 35.52 -26.51
C GLY A 57 -10.10 36.89 -26.04
N ILE A 58 -10.47 37.94 -26.79
CA ILE A 58 -10.14 39.34 -26.42
C ILE A 58 -10.73 39.70 -25.03
N GLU A 59 -11.95 39.23 -24.73
CA GLU A 59 -12.63 39.50 -23.47
C GLU A 59 -11.89 38.85 -22.29
N ASP A 60 -11.36 37.64 -22.47
CA ASP A 60 -10.56 36.94 -21.44
C ASP A 60 -9.27 37.72 -21.12
N ILE A 61 -8.59 38.18 -22.19
CA ILE A 61 -7.35 38.97 -22.06
C ILE A 61 -7.65 40.32 -21.37
N ASP A 62 -8.72 41.02 -21.76
CA ASP A 62 -9.12 42.29 -21.16
C ASP A 62 -9.48 42.15 -19.67
N THR A 63 -10.14 41.07 -19.29
CA THR A 63 -10.50 40.74 -17.91
C THR A 63 -9.25 40.48 -17.05
N ASP A 64 -8.32 39.74 -17.58
CA ASP A 64 -7.05 39.44 -16.90
C ASP A 64 -6.20 40.70 -16.69
N LEU A 65 -6.14 41.57 -17.70
CA LEU A 65 -5.46 42.87 -17.60
C LEU A 65 -6.15 43.84 -16.63
N GLN A 66 -7.47 43.84 -16.58
CA GLN A 66 -8.24 44.60 -15.60
C GLN A 66 -7.90 44.15 -14.16
N LEU A 67 -7.73 42.83 -13.92
CA LEU A 67 -7.33 42.29 -12.60
C LEU A 67 -5.94 42.81 -12.17
N LEU A 68 -5.02 42.95 -13.13
CA LEU A 68 -3.65 43.39 -12.88
C LEU A 68 -3.50 44.93 -12.82
N GLN A 69 -4.53 45.68 -13.23
CA GLN A 69 -4.52 47.13 -13.21
C GLN A 69 -4.25 47.69 -11.81
N GLY A 70 -3.26 48.57 -11.66
CA GLY A 70 -2.84 49.15 -10.40
C GLY A 70 -2.03 48.21 -9.48
N LYS A 71 -1.77 46.95 -9.90
CA LYS A 71 -0.93 46.00 -9.17
C LYS A 71 0.45 45.81 -9.79
N THR A 72 0.63 46.20 -11.06
CA THR A 72 1.89 46.06 -11.78
C THR A 72 2.14 47.25 -12.71
N HIS A 73 3.39 47.65 -12.92
CA HIS A 73 3.78 48.66 -13.88
C HIS A 73 3.83 48.11 -15.30
N ALA A 74 4.18 46.83 -15.46
CA ALA A 74 4.34 46.22 -16.77
C ALA A 74 3.95 44.75 -16.78
N ILE A 75 3.73 44.23 -17.99
CA ILE A 75 3.67 42.79 -18.25
C ILE A 75 4.71 42.40 -19.29
N ARG A 76 5.14 41.15 -19.26
CA ARG A 76 6.00 40.56 -20.27
C ARG A 76 5.24 39.45 -20.99
N THR A 77 5.14 39.48 -22.32
CA THR A 77 4.50 38.46 -23.14
C THR A 77 5.51 37.53 -23.80
N TYR A 78 5.04 36.39 -24.34
CA TYR A 78 5.90 35.38 -24.93
C TYR A 78 5.76 35.25 -26.44
N THR A 79 4.61 35.65 -26.99
CA THR A 79 4.28 35.52 -28.42
C THR A 79 3.24 36.57 -28.83
N VAL A 80 3.21 36.88 -30.14
CA VAL A 80 2.18 37.73 -30.78
C VAL A 80 1.23 36.92 -31.67
N GLU A 81 1.18 35.59 -31.49
CA GLU A 81 0.32 34.70 -32.29
C GLU A 81 -1.16 34.93 -32.00
N GLY A 82 -1.98 34.97 -33.05
CA GLY A 82 -3.45 35.03 -32.91
C GLY A 82 -3.93 36.26 -32.14
N THR A 83 -4.83 36.06 -31.21
CA THR A 83 -5.41 37.08 -30.31
C THR A 83 -4.39 37.69 -29.34
N LEU A 84 -3.26 37.04 -29.08
CA LEU A 84 -2.21 37.52 -28.19
C LEU A 84 -1.49 38.76 -28.75
N GLY A 85 -1.57 38.99 -30.06
CA GLY A 85 -1.09 40.19 -30.69
C GLY A 85 -1.85 41.50 -30.32
N GLU A 86 -3.06 41.37 -29.73
CA GLU A 86 -3.87 42.48 -29.26
C GLU A 86 -3.54 42.90 -27.81
N ILE A 87 -2.69 42.14 -27.10
CA ILE A 87 -2.32 42.44 -25.73
C ILE A 87 -1.79 43.87 -25.56
N PRO A 88 -0.88 44.40 -26.42
CA PRO A 88 -0.39 45.77 -26.23
C PRO A 88 -1.50 46.83 -26.30
N ALA A 89 -2.50 46.64 -27.17
CA ALA A 89 -3.64 47.56 -27.29
C ALA A 89 -4.52 47.55 -26.04
N LEU A 90 -4.81 46.34 -25.51
CA LEU A 90 -5.60 46.15 -24.30
C LEU A 90 -4.86 46.61 -23.04
N ALA A 91 -3.57 46.31 -22.91
CA ALA A 91 -2.73 46.75 -21.80
C ALA A 91 -2.64 48.27 -21.72
N HIS A 92 -2.59 48.95 -22.87
CA HIS A 92 -2.63 50.41 -22.93
C HIS A 92 -3.92 51.00 -22.33
N LYS A 93 -5.05 50.36 -22.56
CA LYS A 93 -6.35 50.75 -22.00
C LYS A 93 -6.32 50.72 -20.45
N HIS A 94 -5.59 49.77 -19.87
CA HIS A 94 -5.45 49.57 -18.43
C HIS A 94 -4.22 50.29 -17.81
N GLY A 95 -3.46 51.06 -18.63
CA GLY A 95 -2.28 51.83 -18.17
C GLY A 95 -1.07 50.93 -17.87
N ILE A 96 -0.99 49.73 -18.45
CA ILE A 96 0.06 48.75 -18.22
C ILE A 96 1.05 48.79 -19.41
N ASN A 97 2.36 48.85 -19.12
CA ASN A 97 3.42 48.74 -20.09
C ASN A 97 3.64 47.26 -20.49
N VAL A 98 4.27 47.06 -21.69
CA VAL A 98 4.47 45.71 -22.23
C VAL A 98 5.94 45.52 -22.63
N ALA A 99 6.58 44.47 -22.11
CA ALA A 99 7.76 43.86 -22.72
C ALA A 99 7.26 42.82 -23.71
N LEU A 100 7.28 43.12 -25.00
CA LEU A 100 6.66 42.35 -26.07
C LEU A 100 7.57 41.20 -26.52
N GLY A 101 7.13 39.97 -26.40
CA GLY A 101 7.88 38.80 -26.77
C GLY A 101 7.50 38.18 -28.12
N ALA A 102 8.49 37.61 -28.81
CA ALA A 102 8.32 36.71 -29.95
C ALA A 102 8.81 35.33 -29.58
N TRP A 103 7.99 34.29 -29.77
CA TRP A 103 8.39 32.92 -29.57
C TRP A 103 9.22 32.41 -30.76
N ILE A 104 10.43 31.93 -30.47
CA ILE A 104 11.37 31.39 -31.46
C ILE A 104 11.64 29.91 -31.10
N ASP A 105 11.42 29.02 -32.06
CA ASP A 105 11.63 27.58 -31.94
C ASP A 105 12.30 26.98 -33.20
N ASP A 106 12.30 25.66 -33.33
CA ASP A 106 12.89 24.93 -34.46
C ASP A 106 12.10 25.09 -35.79
N ARG A 107 10.88 25.63 -35.74
CA ARG A 107 9.99 25.84 -36.90
C ARG A 107 10.25 27.19 -37.58
N LEU A 108 11.21 27.22 -38.46
CA LEU A 108 11.75 28.45 -39.07
C LEU A 108 10.69 29.33 -39.73
N GLU A 109 9.73 28.74 -40.47
CA GLU A 109 8.66 29.51 -41.12
C GLU A 109 7.70 30.16 -40.09
N LYS A 110 7.54 29.52 -38.92
CA LYS A 110 6.76 30.10 -37.81
C LYS A 110 7.51 31.29 -37.21
N ASN A 111 8.81 31.16 -37.03
CA ASN A 111 9.67 32.22 -36.49
C ASN A 111 9.63 33.48 -37.37
N GLU A 112 9.73 33.31 -38.69
CA GLU A 112 9.65 34.44 -39.63
C GLU A 112 8.27 35.16 -39.55
N ARG A 113 7.16 34.37 -39.52
CA ARG A 113 5.81 34.95 -39.35
C ARG A 113 5.63 35.65 -37.99
N GLU A 114 6.22 35.13 -36.95
CA GLU A 114 6.19 35.71 -35.58
C GLU A 114 6.88 37.07 -35.59
N ILE A 115 8.06 37.15 -36.18
CA ILE A 115 8.83 38.42 -36.33
C ILE A 115 8.11 39.42 -37.21
N ASP A 116 7.59 39.00 -38.37
CA ASP A 116 6.83 39.86 -39.28
C ASP A 116 5.59 40.47 -38.63
N ARG A 117 4.99 39.80 -37.63
CA ARG A 117 3.86 40.31 -36.84
C ARG A 117 4.34 41.20 -35.69
N LEU A 118 5.42 40.81 -35.00
CA LEU A 118 5.97 41.55 -33.86
C LEU A 118 6.34 42.99 -34.22
N ILE A 119 7.07 43.19 -35.30
CA ILE A 119 7.60 44.51 -35.71
C ILE A 119 6.50 45.57 -35.86
N PRO A 120 5.44 45.37 -36.67
CA PRO A 120 4.38 46.35 -36.80
C PRO A 120 3.54 46.56 -35.55
N ILE A 121 3.37 45.51 -34.71
CA ILE A 121 2.68 45.65 -33.40
C ILE A 121 3.51 46.53 -32.46
N ALA A 122 4.80 46.27 -32.35
CA ALA A 122 5.72 47.06 -31.52
C ALA A 122 5.74 48.53 -31.98
N ASP A 123 5.80 48.78 -33.27
CA ASP A 123 5.81 50.14 -33.86
C ASP A 123 4.49 50.89 -33.58
N LYS A 124 3.35 50.22 -33.80
CA LYS A 124 1.99 50.77 -33.59
C LYS A 124 1.76 51.17 -32.14
N HIS A 125 2.32 50.39 -31.19
CA HIS A 125 2.09 50.56 -29.75
C HIS A 125 3.28 51.08 -28.98
N ARG A 126 4.15 51.89 -29.59
CA ARG A 126 5.35 52.53 -28.99
C ARG A 126 5.10 53.30 -27.70
N ARG A 127 3.85 53.62 -27.37
CA ARG A 127 3.50 54.39 -26.15
C ARG A 127 3.59 53.55 -24.89
N ASN A 128 3.33 52.22 -25.01
CA ASN A 128 3.34 51.32 -23.88
C ASN A 128 4.17 50.05 -24.10
N VAL A 129 4.63 49.77 -25.33
CA VAL A 129 5.67 48.74 -25.54
C VAL A 129 7.03 49.35 -25.20
N VAL A 130 7.59 48.95 -24.07
CA VAL A 130 8.82 49.55 -23.49
C VAL A 130 10.08 48.80 -23.90
N ARG A 131 9.98 47.55 -24.31
CA ARG A 131 11.08 46.71 -24.80
C ARG A 131 10.57 45.53 -25.63
N VAL A 132 11.45 44.88 -26.37
CA VAL A 132 11.15 43.71 -27.19
C VAL A 132 12.08 42.58 -26.83
N ILE A 133 11.55 41.34 -26.79
CA ILE A 133 12.27 40.12 -26.47
C ILE A 133 12.10 39.13 -27.62
N VAL A 134 13.21 38.78 -28.29
CA VAL A 134 13.24 37.87 -29.45
C VAL A 134 13.74 36.51 -29.00
N GLY A 135 12.83 35.60 -28.79
CA GLY A 135 13.12 34.27 -28.27
C GLY A 135 13.11 34.18 -26.73
N ASN A 136 12.61 33.05 -26.24
CA ASN A 136 12.58 32.66 -24.85
C ASN A 136 13.27 31.30 -24.69
N GLU A 137 14.45 31.27 -24.07
CA GLU A 137 15.24 30.05 -23.83
C GLU A 137 15.56 29.24 -25.11
N ALA A 138 15.59 29.89 -26.26
CA ALA A 138 15.79 29.25 -27.55
C ALA A 138 17.17 28.56 -27.65
N ILE A 139 18.18 29.11 -26.98
CA ILE A 139 19.52 28.51 -26.90
C ILE A 139 19.57 27.42 -25.83
N LEU A 140 18.94 27.64 -24.66
CA LEU A 140 18.83 26.61 -23.60
C LEU A 140 18.16 25.34 -24.13
N ARG A 141 17.05 25.49 -24.85
CA ARG A 141 16.33 24.35 -25.45
C ARG A 141 17.05 23.74 -26.66
N GLY A 142 18.02 24.41 -27.22
CA GLY A 142 18.73 23.98 -28.42
C GLY A 142 17.88 24.00 -29.69
N ASP A 143 16.82 24.78 -29.72
CA ASP A 143 15.87 24.89 -30.87
C ASP A 143 16.52 25.46 -32.11
N ILE A 144 17.37 26.47 -31.95
CA ILE A 144 18.09 27.09 -33.04
C ILE A 144 19.54 27.38 -32.66
N PRO A 145 20.47 27.40 -33.65
CA PRO A 145 21.85 27.77 -33.38
C PRO A 145 21.96 29.28 -33.13
N ILE A 146 22.88 29.69 -32.26
CA ILE A 146 23.08 31.05 -31.77
C ILE A 146 23.19 32.10 -32.89
N TRP A 147 23.93 31.77 -33.98
CA TRP A 147 24.08 32.70 -35.14
C TRP A 147 22.73 33.04 -35.80
N ARG A 148 21.76 32.14 -35.74
CA ARG A 148 20.42 32.37 -36.29
C ARG A 148 19.60 33.26 -35.36
N LEU A 149 19.66 33.04 -34.05
CA LEU A 149 19.04 33.93 -33.07
C LEU A 149 19.59 35.35 -33.20
N ILE A 150 20.90 35.49 -33.32
CA ILE A 150 21.56 36.80 -33.58
C ILE A 150 21.03 37.45 -34.85
N LYS A 151 20.82 36.71 -35.93
CA LYS A 151 20.23 37.24 -37.15
C LYS A 151 18.82 37.81 -36.92
N TYR A 152 17.98 37.11 -36.14
CA TYR A 152 16.63 37.58 -35.80
C TYR A 152 16.70 38.83 -34.91
N ILE A 153 17.55 38.83 -33.89
CA ILE A 153 17.76 39.99 -33.01
C ILE A 153 18.19 41.23 -33.82
N ARG A 154 19.19 41.12 -34.70
CA ARG A 154 19.67 42.19 -35.54
C ARG A 154 18.56 42.74 -36.47
N HIS A 155 17.77 41.85 -37.04
CA HIS A 155 16.65 42.25 -37.91
C HIS A 155 15.61 43.05 -37.11
N VAL A 156 15.11 42.54 -36.02
CA VAL A 156 14.13 43.25 -35.17
C VAL A 156 14.70 44.59 -34.67
N ARG A 157 15.97 44.60 -34.21
CA ARG A 157 16.65 45.77 -33.69
C ARG A 157 16.79 46.88 -34.73
N SER A 158 16.93 46.52 -36.02
CA SER A 158 16.99 47.52 -37.11
C SER A 158 15.64 48.17 -37.43
N GLU A 159 14.54 47.50 -37.13
CA GLU A 159 13.19 47.91 -37.52
C GLU A 159 12.40 48.59 -36.39
N VAL A 160 12.69 48.24 -35.12
CA VAL A 160 11.96 48.77 -33.96
C VAL A 160 12.76 49.88 -33.25
N GLY A 161 12.07 50.85 -32.66
CA GLY A 161 12.74 51.98 -31.96
C GLY A 161 12.83 51.85 -30.45
N MET A 162 12.65 50.63 -29.90
CA MET A 162 12.76 50.30 -28.46
C MET A 162 13.87 49.28 -28.24
N PRO A 163 14.39 49.14 -26.97
CA PRO A 163 15.44 48.17 -26.65
C PRO A 163 15.06 46.74 -26.96
N VAL A 164 15.96 45.97 -27.56
CA VAL A 164 15.79 44.60 -28.01
C VAL A 164 16.76 43.67 -27.28
N SER A 165 16.27 42.50 -26.83
CA SER A 165 17.06 41.43 -26.25
C SER A 165 16.49 40.06 -26.60
N THR A 166 17.11 38.99 -26.10
CA THR A 166 16.59 37.64 -25.99
C THR A 166 16.57 37.21 -24.51
N ALA A 167 15.67 36.34 -24.11
CA ALA A 167 15.56 35.92 -22.72
C ALA A 167 16.16 34.50 -22.54
N GLU A 168 17.16 34.38 -21.67
CA GLU A 168 17.89 33.15 -21.41
C GLU A 168 18.29 33.04 -19.91
N PRO A 169 18.51 31.85 -19.36
CA PRO A 169 19.06 31.69 -18.02
C PRO A 169 20.46 32.29 -17.86
N TRP A 170 20.83 32.63 -16.63
CA TRP A 170 22.08 33.30 -16.30
C TRP A 170 23.34 32.60 -16.84
N HIS A 171 23.37 31.28 -16.83
CA HIS A 171 24.50 30.46 -17.28
C HIS A 171 24.65 30.47 -18.84
N VAL A 172 23.56 30.71 -19.59
CA VAL A 172 23.64 30.88 -21.06
C VAL A 172 24.34 32.16 -21.38
N TRP A 173 24.02 33.25 -20.68
CA TRP A 173 24.70 34.55 -20.87
C TRP A 173 26.19 34.50 -20.56
N THR A 174 26.60 33.72 -19.55
CA THR A 174 28.03 33.57 -19.24
C THR A 174 28.80 32.68 -20.23
N LYS A 175 28.11 31.69 -20.83
CA LYS A 175 28.70 30.78 -21.84
C LYS A 175 28.79 31.40 -23.24
N HIS A 176 27.92 32.37 -23.54
CA HIS A 176 27.75 32.93 -24.88
C HIS A 176 27.91 34.47 -24.88
N PRO A 177 29.13 34.99 -24.64
CA PRO A 177 29.37 36.42 -24.61
C PRO A 177 29.07 37.12 -25.96
N GLU A 178 29.10 36.38 -27.08
CA GLU A 178 28.73 36.86 -28.40
C GLU A 178 27.27 37.36 -28.50
N LEU A 179 26.37 36.88 -27.62
CA LEU A 179 25.01 37.38 -27.54
C LEU A 179 24.93 38.78 -26.90
N VAL A 180 25.81 39.07 -25.93
CA VAL A 180 25.77 40.31 -25.16
C VAL A 180 26.04 41.54 -26.04
N ASP A 181 26.90 41.39 -27.05
CA ASP A 181 27.20 42.47 -28.00
C ASP A 181 26.01 42.78 -28.93
N GLU A 182 25.13 41.85 -29.15
CA GLU A 182 24.02 41.92 -30.10
C GLU A 182 22.71 42.44 -29.48
N VAL A 183 22.62 42.51 -28.15
CA VAL A 183 21.43 42.98 -27.43
C VAL A 183 21.63 44.33 -26.78
N ASP A 184 20.55 45.06 -26.53
CA ASP A 184 20.59 46.36 -25.85
C ASP A 184 20.64 46.22 -24.33
N TYR A 185 20.17 45.11 -23.81
CA TYR A 185 20.19 44.75 -22.39
C TYR A 185 20.23 43.20 -22.23
N ILE A 186 20.70 42.70 -21.10
CA ILE A 186 20.67 41.26 -20.76
C ILE A 186 19.30 40.97 -20.15
N ALA A 187 18.51 40.13 -20.81
CA ALA A 187 17.24 39.63 -20.30
C ALA A 187 17.47 38.23 -19.67
N VAL A 188 17.51 38.18 -18.34
CA VAL A 188 17.95 36.98 -17.64
C VAL A 188 16.81 36.31 -16.87
N HIS A 189 16.79 34.99 -16.87
CA HIS A 189 15.93 34.17 -15.98
C HIS A 189 16.67 33.77 -14.73
N MET A 190 16.03 33.97 -13.58
CA MET A 190 16.52 33.65 -12.23
C MET A 190 15.51 32.76 -11.53
N LEU A 191 15.62 31.43 -11.73
CA LEU A 191 14.67 30.43 -11.25
C LEU A 191 15.39 29.40 -10.35
N PRO A 192 15.68 29.75 -9.07
CA PRO A 192 16.47 28.92 -8.16
C PRO A 192 15.83 27.55 -7.89
N TYR A 193 14.52 27.40 -8.06
CA TYR A 193 13.84 26.11 -7.99
C TYR A 193 14.44 25.11 -8.99
N TRP A 194 14.66 25.48 -10.24
CA TRP A 194 15.24 24.59 -11.25
C TRP A 194 16.70 24.21 -10.95
N GLU A 195 17.39 25.04 -10.19
CA GLU A 195 18.77 24.79 -9.71
C GLU A 195 18.79 23.93 -8.43
N GLY A 196 17.62 23.59 -7.85
CA GLY A 196 17.50 22.77 -6.63
C GLY A 196 17.90 23.50 -5.34
N ILE A 197 17.84 24.82 -5.31
CA ILE A 197 18.27 25.65 -4.19
C ILE A 197 17.21 25.64 -3.09
N HIS A 198 17.63 25.49 -1.81
CA HIS A 198 16.70 25.54 -0.67
C HIS A 198 16.09 26.94 -0.50
N ILE A 199 14.82 27.00 -0.09
CA ILE A 199 14.04 28.24 0.01
C ILE A 199 14.74 29.32 0.87
N ASP A 200 15.40 28.93 1.96
CA ASP A 200 16.05 29.89 2.87
C ASP A 200 17.20 30.69 2.25
N ILE A 201 17.84 30.14 1.21
CA ILE A 201 18.98 30.77 0.52
C ILE A 201 18.68 31.12 -0.92
N ALA A 202 17.42 30.93 -1.37
CA ALA A 202 17.05 31.10 -2.77
C ALA A 202 17.13 32.57 -3.24
N VAL A 203 16.80 33.51 -2.40
CA VAL A 203 16.91 34.96 -2.71
C VAL A 203 18.36 35.41 -2.74
N ASP A 204 19.19 34.97 -1.79
CA ASP A 204 20.63 35.24 -1.79
C ASP A 204 21.30 34.68 -3.04
N TYR A 205 20.89 33.49 -3.47
CA TYR A 205 21.35 32.90 -4.75
C TYR A 205 21.05 33.81 -5.94
N VAL A 206 19.83 34.37 -6.05
CA VAL A 206 19.47 35.30 -7.12
C VAL A 206 20.36 36.55 -7.08
N ILE A 207 20.58 37.11 -5.90
CA ILE A 207 21.43 38.27 -5.71
C ILE A 207 22.87 37.98 -6.14
N ASP A 208 23.41 36.82 -5.74
CA ASP A 208 24.77 36.39 -6.09
C ASP A 208 24.94 36.24 -7.60
N ARG A 209 23.98 35.62 -8.29
CA ARG A 209 24.00 35.49 -9.76
C ARG A 209 23.88 36.85 -10.45
N MET A 210 23.03 37.74 -9.95
CA MET A 210 22.94 39.11 -10.48
C MET A 210 24.25 39.89 -10.30
N ASN A 211 24.90 39.79 -9.16
CA ASN A 211 26.18 40.39 -8.88
C ASN A 211 27.29 39.80 -9.77
N GLU A 212 27.25 38.52 -10.05
CA GLU A 212 28.16 37.87 -10.98
C GLU A 212 28.00 38.43 -12.40
N LEU A 213 26.78 38.52 -12.93
CA LEU A 213 26.52 39.10 -14.26
C LEU A 213 26.90 40.60 -14.33
N LYS A 214 26.61 41.43 -13.31
CA LYS A 214 27.03 42.80 -13.23
C LYS A 214 28.56 42.95 -13.25
N ARG A 215 29.29 42.02 -12.67
CA ARG A 215 30.76 42.02 -12.65
C ARG A 215 31.34 41.64 -14.01
N ILE A 216 30.73 40.67 -14.72
CA ILE A 216 31.17 40.22 -16.04
C ILE A 216 30.84 41.28 -17.11
N TYR A 217 29.65 41.89 -17.02
CA TYR A 217 29.11 42.83 -18.01
C TYR A 217 28.71 44.18 -17.39
N PRO A 218 29.67 44.97 -16.88
CA PRO A 218 29.36 46.15 -16.08
C PRO A 218 28.64 47.28 -16.87
N ASP A 219 28.79 47.33 -18.18
CA ASP A 219 28.21 48.37 -19.04
C ASP A 219 26.86 47.98 -19.66
N LYS A 220 26.38 46.75 -19.40
CA LYS A 220 25.09 46.29 -19.94
C LYS A 220 23.99 46.37 -18.88
N PRO A 221 22.85 47.00 -19.17
CA PRO A 221 21.67 46.91 -18.30
C PRO A 221 21.19 45.46 -18.21
N ILE A 222 20.82 45.03 -16.98
CA ILE A 222 20.29 43.68 -16.74
C ILE A 222 18.84 43.80 -16.29
N VAL A 223 17.96 42.98 -16.90
CA VAL A 223 16.54 42.88 -16.56
C VAL A 223 16.25 41.42 -16.26
N ILE A 224 15.69 41.16 -15.11
CA ILE A 224 15.23 39.82 -14.74
C ILE A 224 13.89 39.59 -15.41
N THR A 225 13.87 38.77 -16.44
CA THR A 225 12.67 38.53 -17.27
C THR A 225 11.81 37.40 -16.73
N GLU A 226 12.35 36.56 -15.89
CA GLU A 226 11.60 35.59 -15.10
C GLU A 226 12.26 35.39 -13.74
N VAL A 227 11.46 35.50 -12.67
CA VAL A 227 11.82 35.15 -11.31
C VAL A 227 10.59 34.62 -10.60
N GLY A 228 10.70 33.47 -10.00
CA GLY A 228 9.54 32.81 -9.40
C GLY A 228 9.87 31.55 -8.63
N TRP A 229 8.85 31.00 -8.02
CA TRP A 229 8.87 29.75 -7.30
C TRP A 229 7.52 29.05 -7.48
N PRO A 230 7.46 27.72 -7.76
CA PRO A 230 6.18 27.04 -7.99
C PRO A 230 5.46 26.71 -6.68
N SER A 231 4.13 26.82 -6.71
CA SER A 231 3.30 26.51 -5.53
C SER A 231 2.98 25.03 -5.34
N ASN A 232 3.18 24.21 -6.35
CA ASN A 232 2.90 22.78 -6.30
C ASN A 232 3.77 22.05 -7.33
N GLY A 233 3.88 20.75 -7.16
CA GLY A 233 4.62 19.91 -8.08
C GLY A 233 5.74 19.15 -7.37
N ARG A 234 6.75 18.77 -8.14
CA ARG A 234 7.83 17.91 -7.70
C ARG A 234 8.88 18.68 -6.88
N THR A 235 9.35 18.10 -5.79
CA THR A 235 10.57 18.58 -5.11
C THR A 235 11.79 18.33 -6.01
N ARG A 236 12.62 19.35 -6.21
CA ARG A 236 13.85 19.27 -7.01
C ARG A 236 15.05 19.46 -6.10
N GLN A 237 15.81 18.39 -5.82
CA GLN A 237 16.89 18.40 -4.83
C GLN A 237 16.39 18.98 -3.47
N SER A 238 16.84 20.20 -3.10
CA SER A 238 16.43 20.89 -1.86
C SER A 238 15.29 21.89 -2.08
N ALA A 239 14.84 22.10 -3.32
CA ALA A 239 13.77 23.04 -3.66
C ALA A 239 12.41 22.34 -3.59
N GLU A 240 11.61 22.64 -2.58
CA GLU A 240 10.26 22.15 -2.40
C GLU A 240 9.24 23.12 -3.00
N ALA A 241 8.40 22.62 -3.91
CA ALA A 241 7.28 23.38 -4.48
C ALA A 241 6.10 23.38 -3.49
N SER A 242 5.71 24.55 -3.00
CA SER A 242 4.56 24.74 -2.10
C SER A 242 4.07 26.19 -2.15
N GLU A 243 2.79 26.42 -1.84
CA GLU A 243 2.23 27.77 -1.78
C GLU A 243 2.94 28.66 -0.74
N SER A 244 3.33 28.08 0.40
CA SER A 244 4.10 28.78 1.40
C SER A 244 5.48 29.17 0.91
N ASN A 245 6.20 28.28 0.21
CA ASN A 245 7.53 28.60 -0.33
C ASN A 245 7.45 29.60 -1.49
N GLU A 246 6.42 29.55 -2.33
CA GLU A 246 6.16 30.58 -3.33
C GLU A 246 5.99 31.95 -2.67
N ALA A 247 5.15 32.04 -1.67
CA ALA A 247 4.90 33.26 -0.92
C ALA A 247 6.18 33.78 -0.24
N ILE A 248 6.93 32.90 0.46
CA ILE A 248 8.20 33.24 1.11
C ILE A 248 9.21 33.79 0.12
N PHE A 249 9.44 33.03 -0.97
CA PHE A 249 10.42 33.43 -1.99
C PHE A 249 10.07 34.77 -2.61
N LEU A 250 8.84 34.91 -3.11
CA LEU A 250 8.42 36.12 -3.82
C LEU A 250 8.42 37.34 -2.90
N ARG A 251 7.90 37.25 -1.68
CA ARG A 251 7.86 38.39 -0.74
C ARG A 251 9.26 38.83 -0.35
N ARG A 252 10.17 37.88 -0.03
CA ARG A 252 11.59 38.21 0.25
C ARG A 252 12.31 38.80 -0.98
N PHE A 253 12.06 38.22 -2.17
CA PHE A 253 12.67 38.71 -3.39
C PHE A 253 12.20 40.13 -3.73
N LEU A 254 10.91 40.43 -3.61
CA LEU A 254 10.37 41.73 -3.92
C LEU A 254 10.95 42.83 -3.03
N GLU A 255 11.13 42.59 -1.72
CA GLU A 255 11.80 43.50 -0.81
C GLU A 255 13.25 43.75 -1.23
N GLN A 256 14.01 42.68 -1.52
CA GLN A 256 15.41 42.82 -1.95
C GLN A 256 15.53 43.48 -3.34
N ALA A 257 14.62 43.19 -4.26
CA ALA A 257 14.60 43.79 -5.56
C ALA A 257 14.34 45.34 -5.52
N GLU A 258 13.54 45.81 -4.54
CA GLU A 258 13.34 47.24 -4.29
C GLU A 258 14.63 47.87 -3.75
N ILE A 259 15.31 47.23 -2.81
CA ILE A 259 16.58 47.70 -2.22
C ILE A 259 17.68 47.81 -3.31
N GLU A 260 17.79 46.77 -4.15
CA GLU A 260 18.81 46.67 -5.21
C GLU A 260 18.45 47.45 -6.47
N GLY A 261 17.21 47.94 -6.58
CA GLY A 261 16.71 48.65 -7.76
C GLY A 261 16.60 47.78 -9.01
N TYR A 262 16.26 46.51 -8.89
CA TYR A 262 16.12 45.58 -10.01
C TYR A 262 14.87 45.87 -10.83
N ILE A 263 14.99 45.71 -12.14
CA ILE A 263 13.83 45.61 -13.06
C ILE A 263 13.56 44.11 -13.24
N TYR A 264 12.35 43.66 -12.91
CA TYR A 264 11.99 42.24 -12.91
C TYR A 264 10.57 42.00 -13.41
N TYR A 265 10.35 40.79 -13.83
CA TYR A 265 9.02 40.20 -14.13
C TYR A 265 8.85 38.92 -13.32
N VAL A 266 7.84 38.90 -12.45
CA VAL A 266 7.50 37.70 -11.63
C VAL A 266 6.94 36.63 -12.57
N MET A 267 7.45 35.47 -12.52
CA MET A 267 6.94 34.26 -13.19
C MET A 267 6.02 33.49 -12.24
N GLU A 268 4.67 33.51 -12.45
CA GLU A 268 3.98 34.29 -13.46
C GLU A 268 2.66 34.84 -12.89
N ALA A 269 1.88 35.60 -13.67
CA ALA A 269 0.63 36.15 -13.13
C ALA A 269 -0.38 35.05 -12.78
N PHE A 270 -0.61 34.10 -13.66
CA PHE A 270 -1.66 33.07 -13.55
C PHE A 270 -1.10 31.68 -13.76
N ASP A 271 -1.61 30.69 -13.02
CA ASP A 271 -1.30 29.29 -13.25
C ASP A 271 -1.66 28.83 -14.67
N GLN A 272 -0.82 27.93 -15.22
CA GLN A 272 -0.87 27.51 -16.62
C GLN A 272 -0.95 25.99 -16.75
N PRO A 273 -2.12 25.34 -16.57
CA PRO A 273 -2.24 23.88 -16.58
C PRO A 273 -1.67 23.17 -17.81
N TRP A 274 -1.71 23.81 -18.99
CA TRP A 274 -1.16 23.28 -20.23
C TRP A 274 0.36 23.05 -20.19
N LYS A 275 1.09 23.83 -19.40
CA LYS A 275 2.55 23.68 -19.24
C LYS A 275 2.95 22.35 -18.60
N SER A 276 2.02 21.66 -17.91
CA SER A 276 2.29 20.33 -17.36
C SER A 276 2.70 19.30 -18.41
N GLN A 277 2.34 19.52 -19.69
CA GLN A 277 2.70 18.65 -20.81
C GLN A 277 4.17 18.84 -21.26
N THR A 278 4.76 20.00 -20.99
CA THR A 278 6.10 20.37 -21.45
C THR A 278 7.13 20.46 -20.33
N GLU A 279 6.72 20.85 -19.13
CA GLU A 279 7.60 21.09 -17.97
C GLU A 279 7.35 20.12 -16.80
N GLY A 280 6.46 19.13 -17.02
CA GLY A 280 5.99 18.25 -15.94
C GLY A 280 4.96 18.93 -15.02
N ALA A 281 4.54 18.25 -13.96
CA ALA A 281 3.47 18.75 -13.09
C ALA A 281 3.71 20.19 -12.57
N VAL A 282 4.96 20.54 -12.28
CA VAL A 282 5.34 21.84 -11.72
C VAL A 282 5.06 23.01 -12.68
N GLY A 283 5.10 22.79 -14.01
CA GLY A 283 4.86 23.83 -15.01
C GLY A 283 3.51 24.52 -14.87
N ALA A 284 2.52 23.82 -14.28
CA ALA A 284 1.18 24.34 -14.09
C ALA A 284 1.04 25.38 -12.97
N TYR A 285 2.02 25.50 -12.05
CA TYR A 285 1.83 26.12 -10.72
C TYR A 285 2.76 27.31 -10.42
N TRP A 286 3.15 28.09 -11.41
CA TRP A 286 4.02 29.26 -11.24
C TRP A 286 3.28 30.58 -11.02
N GLY A 287 1.95 30.60 -11.17
CA GLY A 287 1.12 31.81 -11.06
C GLY A 287 0.96 32.30 -9.62
N VAL A 288 1.03 33.59 -9.40
CA VAL A 288 0.63 34.24 -8.12
C VAL A 288 -0.90 34.09 -7.90
N PHE A 289 -1.63 34.01 -9.00
CA PHE A 289 -3.06 33.71 -9.00
C PHE A 289 -3.30 32.32 -9.62
N ASP A 290 -4.28 31.59 -9.09
CA ASP A 290 -4.70 30.29 -9.63
C ASP A 290 -5.40 30.41 -10.99
N VAL A 291 -5.83 29.30 -11.58
CA VAL A 291 -6.58 29.29 -12.85
C VAL A 291 -7.94 30.01 -12.77
N MET A 292 -8.50 30.14 -11.56
CA MET A 292 -9.74 30.88 -11.30
C MET A 292 -9.48 32.35 -10.98
N ARG A 293 -8.23 32.80 -11.11
CA ARG A 293 -7.78 34.18 -10.84
C ARG A 293 -7.90 34.58 -9.37
N GLN A 294 -7.88 33.60 -8.46
CA GLN A 294 -7.81 33.86 -7.03
C GLN A 294 -6.36 33.88 -6.56
N PRO A 295 -5.98 34.76 -5.62
CA PRO A 295 -4.64 34.74 -5.04
C PRO A 295 -4.41 33.43 -4.30
N LYS A 296 -3.23 32.81 -4.48
CA LYS A 296 -2.90 31.52 -3.83
C LYS A 296 -2.38 31.68 -2.40
N PHE A 297 -1.93 32.87 -2.04
CA PHE A 297 -1.40 33.14 -0.71
C PHE A 297 -1.73 34.56 -0.25
N GLU A 298 -1.61 34.78 1.05
CA GLU A 298 -1.82 36.09 1.65
C GLU A 298 -0.66 37.05 1.40
N PHE A 299 -0.95 38.27 0.91
CA PHE A 299 0.06 39.23 0.50
C PHE A 299 0.74 39.94 1.70
N SER A 300 0.04 40.09 2.83
CA SER A 300 0.53 40.85 3.99
C SER A 300 0.47 40.08 5.30
N GLU A 301 -0.40 39.10 5.40
CA GLU A 301 -0.56 38.28 6.61
C GLU A 301 0.63 37.30 6.80
N PRO A 302 0.87 36.84 8.01
CA PRO A 302 1.86 35.77 8.24
C PRO A 302 1.53 34.53 7.42
N ILE A 303 2.57 33.95 6.84
CA ILE A 303 2.44 32.74 6.00
C ILE A 303 2.29 31.52 6.91
N VAL A 304 1.35 30.63 6.57
CA VAL A 304 1.18 29.31 7.19
C VAL A 304 1.33 28.23 6.13
N TRP A 305 1.88 27.08 6.51
CA TRP A 305 2.12 26.00 5.55
C TRP A 305 0.86 25.51 4.84
N LEU A 306 -0.25 25.33 5.60
CA LEU A 306 -1.58 24.99 5.07
C LEU A 306 -2.61 25.99 5.61
N PRO A 307 -3.13 26.90 4.81
CA PRO A 307 -4.10 27.90 5.26
C PRO A 307 -5.34 27.29 5.94
N GLU A 308 -5.86 26.20 5.44
CA GLU A 308 -7.05 25.51 5.94
C GLU A 308 -6.77 24.55 7.10
N TRP A 309 -5.58 24.53 7.69
CA TRP A 309 -5.17 23.55 8.71
C TRP A 309 -6.17 23.36 9.84
N ARG A 310 -6.92 24.39 10.23
CA ARG A 310 -7.93 24.33 11.30
C ARG A 310 -9.10 23.43 10.90
N ILE A 311 -9.54 23.52 9.66
CA ILE A 311 -10.62 22.68 9.09
C ILE A 311 -10.08 21.24 8.95
N LEU A 312 -8.89 21.06 8.41
CA LEU A 312 -8.25 19.76 8.23
C LEU A 312 -8.01 19.07 9.59
N ALA A 313 -7.55 19.79 10.60
CA ALA A 313 -7.42 19.30 11.97
C ALA A 313 -8.77 18.84 12.54
N SER A 314 -9.83 19.63 12.33
CA SER A 314 -11.19 19.31 12.81
C SER A 314 -11.71 18.04 12.14
N ILE A 315 -11.56 17.91 10.83
CA ILE A 315 -11.95 16.70 10.08
C ILE A 315 -11.14 15.50 10.57
N SER A 316 -9.82 15.66 10.77
CA SER A 316 -8.95 14.61 11.29
C SER A 316 -9.39 14.13 12.69
N VAL A 317 -9.75 15.06 13.58
CA VAL A 317 -10.30 14.72 14.90
C VAL A 317 -11.59 13.92 14.79
N VAL A 318 -12.52 14.36 13.96
CA VAL A 318 -13.82 13.68 13.79
C VAL A 318 -13.61 12.26 13.28
N ILE A 319 -12.81 12.08 12.24
CA ILE A 319 -12.49 10.76 11.68
C ILE A 319 -11.78 9.89 12.71
N ALA A 320 -10.78 10.43 13.42
CA ALA A 320 -10.02 9.69 14.43
C ALA A 320 -10.91 9.22 15.59
N VAL A 321 -11.78 10.09 16.10
CA VAL A 321 -12.69 9.75 17.20
C VAL A 321 -13.75 8.74 16.77
N ILE A 322 -14.31 8.87 15.58
CA ILE A 322 -15.26 7.88 15.03
C ILE A 322 -14.56 6.52 14.85
N THR A 323 -13.39 6.49 14.23
CA THR A 323 -12.61 5.26 14.02
C THR A 323 -12.27 4.59 15.35
N PHE A 324 -11.80 5.37 16.33
CA PHE A 324 -11.50 4.87 17.67
C PHE A 324 -12.76 4.33 18.37
N ALA A 325 -13.90 5.01 18.28
CA ALA A 325 -15.16 4.54 18.83
C ALA A 325 -15.60 3.21 18.19
N LEU A 326 -15.46 3.08 16.87
CA LEU A 326 -15.78 1.83 16.15
C LEU A 326 -14.88 0.68 16.60
N LEU A 327 -13.58 0.90 16.75
CA LEU A 327 -12.64 -0.11 17.25
C LEU A 327 -12.95 -0.56 18.69
N LEU A 328 -13.62 0.27 19.49
CA LEU A 328 -13.97 -0.03 20.88
C LEU A 328 -15.37 -0.60 21.08
N ILE A 329 -16.18 -0.79 20.04
CA ILE A 329 -17.58 -1.25 20.17
C ILE A 329 -17.65 -2.54 20.99
N ASP A 330 -16.78 -3.51 20.73
CA ASP A 330 -16.73 -4.80 21.42
C ASP A 330 -15.43 -5.03 22.22
N ALA A 331 -14.66 -3.99 22.49
CA ALA A 331 -13.36 -4.08 23.15
C ALA A 331 -13.43 -3.83 24.68
N LYS A 332 -14.46 -4.37 25.35
CA LYS A 332 -14.70 -4.16 26.78
C LYS A 332 -13.58 -4.71 27.67
N THR A 333 -12.95 -5.79 27.25
CA THR A 333 -11.89 -6.51 27.96
C THR A 333 -10.49 -5.93 27.78
N LEU A 334 -10.29 -4.98 26.85
CA LEU A 334 -8.97 -4.37 26.60
C LEU A 334 -8.49 -3.54 27.79
N THR A 335 -7.19 -3.70 28.10
CA THR A 335 -6.45 -2.86 29.04
C THR A 335 -6.29 -1.43 28.52
N HIS A 336 -5.77 -0.52 29.36
CA HIS A 336 -5.50 0.86 28.96
C HIS A 336 -4.46 0.93 27.84
N HIS A 337 -3.43 0.09 27.85
CA HIS A 337 -2.39 0.05 26.83
C HIS A 337 -2.98 -0.30 25.46
N GLY A 338 -3.84 -1.33 25.37
CA GLY A 338 -4.49 -1.69 24.11
C GLY A 338 -5.40 -0.59 23.56
N ARG A 339 -6.13 0.12 24.44
CA ARG A 339 -6.97 1.25 24.03
C ARG A 339 -6.14 2.45 23.56
N SER A 340 -5.04 2.77 24.26
CA SER A 340 -4.12 3.84 23.84
C SER A 340 -3.46 3.53 22.51
N PHE A 341 -3.04 2.27 22.28
CA PHE A 341 -2.50 1.84 21.01
C PHE A 341 -3.49 2.03 19.87
N LEU A 342 -4.75 1.59 20.04
CA LEU A 342 -5.80 1.79 19.03
C LEU A 342 -6.13 3.27 18.79
N ALA A 343 -6.04 4.11 19.84
CA ALA A 343 -6.20 5.55 19.73
C ALA A 343 -5.12 6.18 18.83
N VAL A 344 -3.86 5.80 19.02
CA VAL A 344 -2.73 6.27 18.19
C VAL A 344 -2.91 5.84 16.73
N ILE A 345 -3.29 4.59 16.47
CA ILE A 345 -3.53 4.11 15.12
C ILE A 345 -4.67 4.87 14.44
N ALA A 346 -5.78 5.10 15.15
CA ALA A 346 -6.91 5.86 14.62
C ALA A 346 -6.52 7.30 14.26
N TYR A 347 -5.71 7.96 15.10
CA TYR A 347 -5.19 9.28 14.84
C TYR A 347 -4.29 9.33 13.60
N LEU A 348 -3.28 8.46 13.54
CA LEU A 348 -2.33 8.45 12.42
C LEU A 348 -3.02 8.21 11.09
N LEU A 349 -3.94 7.24 11.04
CA LEU A 349 -4.68 6.94 9.82
C LEU A 349 -5.62 8.08 9.40
N ALA A 350 -6.33 8.69 10.36
CA ALA A 350 -7.23 9.81 10.07
C ALA A 350 -6.46 11.01 9.50
N THR A 351 -5.35 11.38 10.12
CA THR A 351 -4.50 12.48 9.65
C THR A 351 -3.93 12.20 8.25
N THR A 352 -3.44 10.98 8.02
CA THR A 352 -2.92 10.57 6.70
C THR A 352 -3.99 10.67 5.62
N VAL A 353 -5.21 10.17 5.87
CA VAL A 353 -6.32 10.25 4.91
C VAL A 353 -6.65 11.68 4.55
N VAL A 354 -6.75 12.56 5.56
CA VAL A 354 -7.10 13.97 5.35
C VAL A 354 -6.03 14.66 4.50
N LEU A 355 -4.74 14.44 4.81
CA LEU A 355 -3.63 15.00 4.03
C LEU A 355 -3.60 14.49 2.59
N VAL A 356 -3.82 13.18 2.38
CA VAL A 356 -3.85 12.61 1.01
C VAL A 356 -4.96 13.24 0.19
N ILE A 357 -6.17 13.30 0.73
CA ILE A 357 -7.32 13.86 0.02
C ILE A 357 -7.10 15.35 -0.26
N TYR A 358 -6.60 16.10 0.74
CA TYR A 358 -6.29 17.50 0.58
C TYR A 358 -5.30 17.74 -0.57
N ASN A 359 -4.13 17.10 -0.52
CA ASN A 359 -3.10 17.26 -1.56
C ASN A 359 -3.61 16.86 -2.96
N TYR A 360 -4.48 15.85 -3.02
CA TYR A 360 -5.02 15.42 -4.30
C TYR A 360 -6.04 16.40 -4.89
N LEU A 361 -6.87 17.01 -4.05
CA LEU A 361 -7.90 17.98 -4.48
C LEU A 361 -7.30 19.32 -4.93
N HIS A 362 -6.08 19.65 -4.51
CA HIS A 362 -5.37 20.89 -4.88
C HIS A 362 -4.48 20.73 -6.12
N GLN A 363 -4.68 19.68 -6.93
CA GLN A 363 -3.96 19.46 -8.18
C GLN A 363 -4.86 19.71 -9.40
N TYR A 364 -4.26 20.24 -10.47
CA TYR A 364 -4.91 20.34 -11.78
C TYR A 364 -4.90 18.95 -12.44
N LEU A 365 -6.00 18.22 -12.27
CA LEU A 365 -6.11 16.82 -12.67
C LEU A 365 -6.59 16.68 -14.10
N SER A 366 -5.82 16.00 -14.94
CA SER A 366 -6.31 15.49 -16.21
C SER A 366 -7.35 14.38 -16.01
N PRO A 367 -8.25 14.09 -16.97
CA PRO A 367 -9.21 12.98 -16.85
C PRO A 367 -8.56 11.64 -16.53
N GLY A 368 -7.37 11.37 -17.07
CA GLY A 368 -6.59 10.17 -16.76
C GLY A 368 -6.12 10.15 -15.30
N ALA A 369 -5.62 11.29 -14.79
CA ALA A 369 -5.21 11.44 -13.40
C ALA A 369 -6.38 11.22 -12.43
N VAL A 370 -7.59 11.69 -12.75
CA VAL A 370 -8.79 11.44 -11.93
C VAL A 370 -9.07 9.95 -11.81
N ILE A 371 -9.00 9.18 -12.90
CA ILE A 371 -9.22 7.72 -12.87
C ILE A 371 -8.18 7.04 -11.99
N VAL A 372 -6.89 7.39 -12.17
CA VAL A 372 -5.81 6.84 -11.35
C VAL A 372 -6.01 7.18 -9.88
N GLY A 373 -6.40 8.41 -9.55
CA GLY A 373 -6.68 8.84 -8.18
C GLY A 373 -7.84 8.09 -7.53
N ILE A 374 -8.91 7.83 -8.25
CA ILE A 374 -10.03 7.01 -7.74
C ILE A 374 -9.54 5.59 -7.41
N LEU A 375 -8.75 4.97 -8.30
CA LEU A 375 -8.18 3.64 -8.04
C LEU A 375 -7.24 3.64 -6.84
N MET A 376 -6.42 4.66 -6.70
CA MET A 376 -5.53 4.84 -5.54
C MET A 376 -6.31 5.05 -4.24
N LEU A 377 -7.39 5.84 -4.26
CA LEU A 377 -8.27 6.04 -3.11
C LEU A 377 -8.92 4.72 -2.65
N VAL A 378 -9.41 3.92 -3.59
CA VAL A 378 -9.95 2.57 -3.30
C VAL A 378 -8.88 1.68 -2.68
N GLY A 379 -7.66 1.68 -3.24
CA GLY A 379 -6.52 0.96 -2.68
C GLY A 379 -6.16 1.42 -1.26
N MET A 380 -6.12 2.72 -1.02
CA MET A 380 -5.86 3.32 0.29
C MET A 380 -6.91 2.90 1.33
N ILE A 381 -8.20 2.94 0.98
CA ILE A 381 -9.27 2.45 1.86
C ILE A 381 -9.05 0.97 2.21
N GLY A 382 -8.67 0.14 1.24
CA GLY A 382 -8.34 -1.26 1.47
C GLY A 382 -7.19 -1.44 2.47
N VAL A 383 -6.10 -0.69 2.31
CA VAL A 383 -4.96 -0.72 3.23
C VAL A 383 -5.36 -0.26 4.64
N ILE A 384 -6.15 0.81 4.76
CA ILE A 384 -6.63 1.31 6.05
C ILE A 384 -7.45 0.25 6.78
N ILE A 385 -8.38 -0.41 6.08
CA ILE A 385 -9.18 -1.50 6.66
C ILE A 385 -8.27 -2.62 7.17
N VAL A 386 -7.27 -3.02 6.39
CA VAL A 386 -6.30 -4.05 6.80
C VAL A 386 -5.54 -3.61 8.05
N VAL A 387 -4.99 -2.39 8.09
CA VAL A 387 -4.25 -1.89 9.25
C VAL A 387 -5.12 -1.82 10.50
N LEU A 388 -6.37 -1.37 10.38
CA LEU A 388 -7.31 -1.30 11.51
C LEU A 388 -7.64 -2.68 12.09
N VAL A 389 -7.91 -3.65 11.22
CA VAL A 389 -8.20 -5.04 11.64
C VAL A 389 -6.97 -5.70 12.26
N GLU A 390 -5.80 -5.53 11.64
CA GLU A 390 -4.53 -6.05 12.14
C GLU A 390 -4.16 -5.41 13.50
N ALA A 391 -4.38 -4.11 13.67
CA ALA A 391 -4.16 -3.41 14.92
C ALA A 391 -5.13 -3.88 16.02
N HIS A 392 -6.40 -4.12 15.66
CA HIS A 392 -7.39 -4.64 16.59
C HIS A 392 -7.02 -6.06 17.07
N GLU A 393 -6.63 -6.95 16.15
CA GLU A 393 -6.15 -8.30 16.49
C GLU A 393 -4.90 -8.24 17.38
N TRP A 394 -3.96 -7.34 17.07
CA TRP A 394 -2.78 -7.14 17.90
C TRP A 394 -3.15 -6.70 19.32
N ALA A 395 -4.06 -5.73 19.45
CA ALA A 395 -4.52 -5.25 20.76
C ALA A 395 -5.19 -6.36 21.56
N GLU A 396 -6.04 -7.16 20.92
CA GLU A 396 -6.75 -8.28 21.58
C GLU A 396 -5.83 -9.45 21.94
N ALA A 397 -4.77 -9.69 21.18
CA ALA A 397 -3.84 -10.76 21.49
C ALA A 397 -2.97 -10.46 22.72
N LEU A 398 -2.51 -9.18 22.89
CA LEU A 398 -1.55 -8.81 23.94
C LEU A 398 -2.17 -8.13 25.17
N TRP A 399 -3.24 -7.34 24.99
CA TRP A 399 -3.70 -6.42 26.03
C TRP A 399 -5.11 -6.69 26.52
N VAL A 400 -5.52 -7.96 26.56
CA VAL A 400 -6.79 -8.38 27.17
C VAL A 400 -6.55 -8.66 28.66
N LYS A 401 -7.46 -8.19 29.52
CA LYS A 401 -7.42 -8.43 30.99
C LYS A 401 -7.79 -9.86 31.35
N GLU A 402 -8.92 -10.30 30.82
CA GLU A 402 -9.50 -11.62 31.04
C GLU A 402 -10.08 -12.12 29.72
N ARG A 403 -9.83 -13.36 29.41
CA ARG A 403 -10.40 -13.99 28.24
C ARG A 403 -11.88 -14.29 28.49
N ARG A 404 -12.72 -13.96 27.51
CA ARG A 404 -14.18 -14.20 27.56
C ARG A 404 -14.49 -15.68 27.52
N ARG A 405 -13.71 -16.44 26.76
CA ARG A 405 -13.89 -17.84 26.51
C ARG A 405 -12.55 -18.54 26.73
N HIS A 406 -12.44 -19.19 27.90
CA HIS A 406 -11.25 -19.95 28.26
C HIS A 406 -11.69 -21.38 28.58
N PHE A 407 -11.29 -22.30 27.71
CA PHE A 407 -11.56 -23.73 27.88
C PHE A 407 -10.30 -24.43 28.30
N VAL A 408 -10.45 -25.28 29.32
CA VAL A 408 -9.40 -26.15 29.89
C VAL A 408 -9.90 -27.58 29.92
N PRO A 409 -9.00 -28.56 29.97
CA PRO A 409 -9.39 -29.95 30.20
C PRO A 409 -10.28 -30.08 31.40
N LEU A 410 -11.37 -30.85 31.29
CA LEU A 410 -12.30 -31.13 32.36
C LEU A 410 -12.19 -32.62 32.72
N GLN A 411 -12.13 -32.91 34.00
CA GLN A 411 -12.22 -34.30 34.49
C GLN A 411 -13.65 -34.62 34.91
N VAL A 412 -14.20 -35.69 34.34
CA VAL A 412 -15.54 -36.21 34.66
C VAL A 412 -15.49 -37.72 34.79
N ASP A 413 -16.48 -38.30 35.51
CA ASP A 413 -16.61 -39.74 35.63
C ASP A 413 -16.96 -40.38 34.26
N ASP A 414 -16.49 -41.58 34.04
CA ASP A 414 -16.65 -42.33 32.78
C ASP A 414 -18.11 -42.54 32.34
N GLU A 415 -19.06 -42.49 33.27
CA GLU A 415 -20.49 -42.60 33.01
C GLU A 415 -21.00 -41.42 32.13
N PHE A 416 -20.47 -40.21 32.34
CA PHE A 416 -20.87 -38.99 31.62
C PHE A 416 -20.13 -38.77 30.29
N LEU A 417 -19.20 -39.66 29.94
CA LEU A 417 -18.43 -39.54 28.69
C LEU A 417 -19.27 -40.05 27.50
N PRO A 418 -19.43 -39.22 26.41
CA PRO A 418 -20.17 -39.62 25.23
C PRO A 418 -19.45 -40.71 24.42
N MET A 419 -20.18 -41.55 23.69
CA MET A 419 -19.61 -42.46 22.69
C MET A 419 -19.06 -41.65 21.49
N ILE A 420 -17.80 -41.87 21.09
CA ILE A 420 -17.11 -41.18 20.04
C ILE A 420 -16.81 -42.08 18.84
N SER A 421 -17.14 -41.67 17.64
CA SER A 421 -16.71 -42.30 16.39
C SER A 421 -15.59 -41.52 15.74
N ILE A 422 -14.38 -42.07 15.68
CA ILE A 422 -13.21 -41.44 15.07
C ILE A 422 -13.13 -41.82 13.60
N HIS A 423 -13.17 -40.83 12.72
CA HIS A 423 -13.06 -41.02 11.27
C HIS A 423 -11.64 -40.70 10.80
N VAL A 424 -11.00 -41.64 10.11
CA VAL A 424 -9.65 -41.51 9.54
C VAL A 424 -9.72 -41.66 8.03
N PRO A 425 -9.89 -40.54 7.29
CA PRO A 425 -9.87 -40.56 5.84
C PRO A 425 -8.44 -40.72 5.31
N ALA A 426 -8.24 -41.60 4.35
CA ALA A 426 -6.97 -41.91 3.72
C ALA A 426 -7.09 -41.96 2.19
N TYR A 427 -6.05 -41.53 1.49
CA TYR A 427 -5.91 -41.63 0.05
C TYR A 427 -4.45 -41.83 -0.32
N ASN A 428 -4.10 -43.05 -0.77
CA ASN A 428 -2.74 -43.35 -1.24
C ASN A 428 -1.64 -42.96 -0.21
N GLU A 429 -1.86 -43.23 1.06
CA GLU A 429 -0.93 -42.95 2.18
C GLU A 429 0.05 -44.09 2.40
N PRO A 430 1.33 -43.82 2.81
CA PRO A 430 2.27 -44.88 3.15
C PRO A 430 1.72 -45.79 4.25
N PRO A 431 1.76 -47.13 4.05
CA PRO A 431 1.17 -48.08 5.04
C PRO A 431 1.75 -47.95 6.43
N GLU A 432 3.06 -47.79 6.55
CA GLU A 432 3.79 -47.64 7.83
C GLU A 432 3.30 -46.43 8.62
N MET A 433 3.03 -45.30 7.93
CA MET A 433 2.53 -44.09 8.57
C MET A 433 1.10 -44.29 9.09
N MET A 434 0.23 -44.87 8.28
CA MET A 434 -1.13 -45.22 8.69
C MET A 434 -1.15 -46.18 9.88
N ILE A 435 -0.29 -47.21 9.88
CA ILE A 435 -0.15 -48.16 10.97
C ILE A 435 0.27 -47.47 12.27
N GLN A 436 1.21 -46.50 12.21
CA GLN A 436 1.58 -45.71 13.38
C GLN A 436 0.40 -44.91 13.94
N THR A 437 -0.41 -44.27 13.08
CA THR A 437 -1.63 -43.54 13.47
C THR A 437 -2.64 -44.48 14.15
N LEU A 438 -2.88 -45.68 13.59
CA LEU A 438 -3.81 -46.66 14.15
C LEU A 438 -3.35 -47.19 15.48
N ASN A 439 -2.05 -47.45 15.67
CA ASN A 439 -1.48 -47.87 16.96
C ASN A 439 -1.67 -46.77 18.02
N ALA A 440 -1.42 -45.51 17.70
CA ALA A 440 -1.65 -44.40 18.63
C ALA A 440 -3.15 -44.28 19.01
N LEU A 441 -4.06 -44.52 18.05
CA LEU A 441 -5.50 -44.53 18.33
C LEU A 441 -5.93 -45.71 19.20
N SER A 442 -5.23 -46.86 19.14
CA SER A 442 -5.52 -48.02 20.00
C SER A 442 -5.09 -47.83 21.46
N GLU A 443 -4.15 -46.88 21.70
CA GLU A 443 -3.63 -46.52 23.04
C GLU A 443 -4.42 -45.41 23.75
N LEU A 444 -5.55 -44.94 23.15
CA LEU A 444 -6.36 -43.88 23.75
C LEU A 444 -6.95 -44.32 25.10
N ASP A 445 -6.74 -43.47 26.12
CA ASP A 445 -7.36 -43.62 27.45
C ASP A 445 -8.81 -43.10 27.44
N TYR A 446 -9.72 -43.84 26.77
CA TYR A 446 -11.13 -43.49 26.67
C TYR A 446 -12.02 -44.74 26.58
N PRO A 447 -13.12 -44.81 27.39
CA PRO A 447 -13.87 -46.06 27.55
C PRO A 447 -14.80 -46.40 26.36
N LYS A 448 -15.30 -45.39 25.61
CA LYS A 448 -16.40 -45.56 24.64
C LYS A 448 -16.02 -44.90 23.30
N TYR A 449 -15.30 -45.63 22.42
CA TYR A 449 -15.02 -45.14 21.06
C TYR A 449 -14.93 -46.26 20.04
N GLU A 450 -15.12 -45.88 18.76
CA GLU A 450 -14.81 -46.68 17.59
C GLU A 450 -13.93 -45.89 16.61
N VAL A 451 -13.24 -46.58 15.74
CA VAL A 451 -12.38 -46.00 14.69
C VAL A 451 -12.82 -46.51 13.34
N ILE A 452 -13.20 -45.63 12.45
CA ILE A 452 -13.59 -45.93 11.06
C ILE A 452 -12.55 -45.40 10.09
N VAL A 453 -11.81 -46.29 9.46
CA VAL A 453 -10.80 -45.97 8.44
C VAL A 453 -11.43 -46.03 7.08
N ILE A 454 -11.34 -44.92 6.29
CA ILE A 454 -11.86 -44.88 4.93
C ILE A 454 -10.71 -44.63 3.96
N ASP A 455 -10.28 -45.66 3.26
CA ASP A 455 -9.37 -45.53 2.14
C ASP A 455 -10.16 -45.27 0.86
N ASN A 456 -10.07 -44.09 0.30
CA ASN A 456 -10.83 -43.68 -0.85
C ASN A 456 -9.98 -43.65 -2.14
N ASN A 457 -10.38 -44.37 -3.14
CA ASN A 457 -9.80 -44.37 -4.50
C ASN A 457 -8.30 -44.75 -4.60
N THR A 458 -7.68 -45.35 -3.59
CA THR A 458 -6.31 -45.87 -3.69
C THR A 458 -6.28 -47.04 -4.67
N ARG A 459 -5.53 -46.94 -5.74
CA ARG A 459 -5.51 -47.96 -6.80
C ARG A 459 -4.59 -49.11 -6.51
N ASP A 460 -3.47 -48.86 -5.81
CA ASP A 460 -2.46 -49.88 -5.55
C ASP A 460 -2.81 -50.68 -4.30
N PRO A 461 -3.09 -51.99 -4.44
CA PRO A 461 -3.33 -52.85 -3.32
C PRO A 461 -2.18 -52.96 -2.32
N ALA A 462 -0.93 -52.72 -2.77
CA ALA A 462 0.23 -52.71 -1.87
C ALA A 462 0.21 -51.59 -0.85
N VAL A 463 -0.59 -50.53 -1.08
CA VAL A 463 -0.72 -49.39 -0.19
C VAL A 463 -1.82 -49.62 0.86
N TRP A 464 -3.02 -50.05 0.47
CA TRP A 464 -4.15 -50.12 1.42
C TRP A 464 -4.32 -51.50 2.07
N LYS A 465 -3.93 -52.65 1.43
CA LYS A 465 -4.07 -53.98 2.04
C LYS A 465 -3.27 -54.20 3.32
N PRO A 466 -2.02 -53.72 3.45
CA PRO A 466 -1.31 -53.83 4.74
C PRO A 466 -2.04 -53.11 5.87
N VAL A 467 -2.67 -51.96 5.59
CA VAL A 467 -3.45 -51.18 6.56
C VAL A 467 -4.72 -51.95 6.95
N GLU A 468 -5.44 -52.51 5.95
CA GLU A 468 -6.60 -53.35 6.25
C GLU A 468 -6.22 -54.57 7.10
N ALA A 469 -5.13 -55.27 6.76
CA ALA A 469 -4.63 -56.39 7.51
C ALA A 469 -4.27 -56.02 8.96
N HIS A 470 -3.64 -54.86 9.14
CA HIS A 470 -3.32 -54.34 10.47
C HIS A 470 -4.56 -53.99 11.27
N CYS A 471 -5.58 -53.34 10.69
CA CYS A 471 -6.87 -53.08 11.36
C CYS A 471 -7.53 -54.37 11.89
N ARG A 472 -7.42 -55.50 11.19
CA ARG A 472 -7.92 -56.81 11.62
C ARG A 472 -7.13 -57.39 12.79
N THR A 473 -5.92 -56.92 13.09
CA THR A 473 -5.13 -57.37 14.25
C THR A 473 -5.42 -56.54 15.51
N LEU A 474 -6.07 -55.38 15.32
CA LEU A 474 -6.58 -54.58 16.41
C LEU A 474 -7.94 -55.11 16.91
N ASP A 475 -8.48 -54.48 17.94
CA ASP A 475 -9.77 -54.92 18.49
C ASP A 475 -10.98 -54.54 17.63
N ASP A 476 -12.19 -55.00 18.01
CA ASP A 476 -13.45 -54.82 17.24
C ASP A 476 -13.89 -53.35 17.10
N ARG A 477 -13.22 -52.40 17.81
CA ARG A 477 -13.45 -50.95 17.66
C ARG A 477 -12.98 -50.44 16.30
N PHE A 478 -12.05 -51.13 15.61
CA PHE A 478 -11.44 -50.70 14.35
C PHE A 478 -12.10 -51.33 13.16
N ARG A 479 -12.65 -50.45 12.26
CA ARG A 479 -13.30 -50.88 11.01
C ARG A 479 -12.65 -50.23 9.82
N PHE A 480 -12.27 -51.00 8.82
CA PHE A 480 -11.61 -50.54 7.59
C PHE A 480 -12.52 -50.71 6.39
N PHE A 481 -12.60 -49.65 5.53
CA PHE A 481 -13.35 -49.65 4.30
C PHE A 481 -12.48 -49.10 3.17
N HIS A 482 -12.25 -49.93 2.13
CA HIS A 482 -11.69 -49.46 0.85
C HIS A 482 -12.85 -49.18 -0.12
N VAL A 483 -12.94 -47.95 -0.61
CA VAL A 483 -14.05 -47.52 -1.48
C VAL A 483 -13.52 -46.83 -2.73
N ALA A 484 -13.82 -47.45 -3.88
CA ALA A 484 -13.48 -46.94 -5.20
C ALA A 484 -14.54 -47.41 -6.26
N PRO A 485 -15.14 -46.48 -7.01
CA PRO A 485 -14.93 -45.01 -7.00
C PRO A 485 -15.73 -44.33 -5.88
N LEU A 486 -15.15 -43.28 -5.31
CA LEU A 486 -15.82 -42.40 -4.36
C LEU A 486 -15.60 -40.95 -4.79
N SER A 487 -16.70 -40.18 -4.93
CA SER A 487 -16.65 -38.73 -5.21
C SER A 487 -16.41 -37.90 -3.94
N GLY A 488 -16.14 -36.62 -4.07
CA GLY A 488 -16.08 -35.68 -2.96
C GLY A 488 -14.78 -35.68 -2.16
N TYR A 489 -13.73 -36.38 -2.60
CA TYR A 489 -12.42 -36.39 -1.94
C TYR A 489 -12.52 -36.72 -0.43
N LYS A 490 -11.90 -35.91 0.45
CA LYS A 490 -11.95 -36.06 1.90
C LYS A 490 -13.36 -35.93 2.45
N SER A 491 -14.14 -34.96 1.97
CA SER A 491 -15.55 -34.76 2.36
C SER A 491 -16.40 -36.00 2.07
N GLY A 492 -16.24 -36.59 0.86
CA GLY A 492 -16.95 -37.80 0.47
C GLY A 492 -16.57 -38.99 1.36
N ALA A 493 -15.29 -39.14 1.73
CA ALA A 493 -14.84 -40.17 2.67
C ALA A 493 -15.44 -39.98 4.05
N LEU A 494 -15.47 -38.78 4.56
CA LEU A 494 -16.07 -38.45 5.86
C LEU A 494 -17.59 -38.66 5.89
N ASN A 495 -18.29 -38.26 4.82
CA ASN A 495 -19.73 -38.53 4.69
C ASN A 495 -20.02 -40.04 4.57
N TYR A 496 -19.14 -40.79 3.89
CA TYR A 496 -19.25 -42.25 3.83
C TYR A 496 -19.05 -42.91 5.21
N ALA A 497 -18.09 -42.40 6.00
CA ALA A 497 -17.87 -42.85 7.38
C ALA A 497 -19.08 -42.52 8.27
N LEU A 498 -19.62 -41.29 8.18
CA LEU A 498 -20.78 -40.84 8.95
C LEU A 498 -21.99 -41.78 8.75
N ALA A 499 -22.25 -42.22 7.53
CA ALA A 499 -23.32 -43.18 7.25
C ALA A 499 -23.11 -44.59 7.85
N ARG A 500 -21.92 -44.91 8.35
CA ARG A 500 -21.52 -46.18 8.96
C ARG A 500 -21.14 -46.06 10.43
N THR A 501 -21.23 -44.89 10.98
CA THR A 501 -21.02 -44.57 12.39
C THR A 501 -22.03 -45.31 13.24
N SER A 502 -21.59 -45.84 14.39
CA SER A 502 -22.45 -46.51 15.39
C SER A 502 -23.64 -45.64 15.76
N PRO A 503 -24.86 -46.18 15.86
CA PRO A 503 -26.04 -45.40 16.32
C PRO A 503 -25.82 -44.77 17.70
N GLU A 504 -24.99 -45.36 18.53
CA GLU A 504 -24.69 -44.88 19.89
C GLU A 504 -23.70 -43.71 19.93
N ALA A 505 -22.99 -43.45 18.82
CA ALA A 505 -22.02 -42.39 18.78
C ALA A 505 -22.69 -41.01 18.78
N GLU A 506 -22.36 -40.22 19.80
CA GLU A 506 -22.86 -38.86 20.00
C GLU A 506 -21.92 -37.77 19.42
N VAL A 507 -20.63 -38.12 19.27
CA VAL A 507 -19.59 -37.22 18.82
C VAL A 507 -18.77 -37.90 17.71
N ILE A 508 -18.42 -37.10 16.69
CA ILE A 508 -17.56 -37.51 15.58
C ILE A 508 -16.19 -36.86 15.78
N GLY A 509 -15.13 -37.67 15.86
CA GLY A 509 -13.75 -37.20 15.83
C GLY A 509 -13.17 -37.33 14.41
N VAL A 510 -12.36 -36.38 13.98
CA VAL A 510 -11.64 -36.42 12.69
C VAL A 510 -10.15 -36.36 12.93
N ILE A 511 -9.41 -37.32 12.42
CA ILE A 511 -7.94 -37.41 12.48
C ILE A 511 -7.38 -37.68 11.10
N ASP A 512 -6.39 -36.90 10.70
CA ASP A 512 -5.63 -37.15 9.46
C ASP A 512 -4.74 -38.40 9.61
N SER A 513 -4.47 -39.02 8.52
CA SER A 513 -3.78 -40.34 8.41
C SER A 513 -2.32 -40.35 8.88
N ASP A 514 -1.73 -39.18 9.19
CA ASP A 514 -0.34 -39.01 9.62
C ASP A 514 -0.17 -38.60 11.09
N TYR A 515 -1.27 -38.50 11.84
CA TYR A 515 -1.25 -38.01 13.21
C TYR A 515 -0.94 -39.15 14.23
N ILE A 516 -0.03 -38.84 15.12
CA ILE A 516 0.19 -39.63 16.37
C ILE A 516 -0.50 -38.84 17.49
N VAL A 517 -1.60 -39.38 17.98
CA VAL A 517 -2.41 -38.77 19.04
C VAL A 517 -1.88 -39.12 20.43
N GLU A 518 -2.05 -38.24 21.40
CA GLU A 518 -1.76 -38.50 22.81
C GLU A 518 -2.90 -39.27 23.45
N PRO A 519 -2.63 -40.23 24.39
CA PRO A 519 -3.66 -41.06 25.03
C PRO A 519 -4.78 -40.25 25.68
N GLY A 520 -4.50 -39.09 26.25
CA GLY A 520 -5.45 -38.22 26.95
C GLY A 520 -6.35 -37.36 26.02
N TRP A 521 -6.17 -37.40 24.71
CA TRP A 521 -6.87 -36.50 23.77
C TRP A 521 -8.39 -36.47 23.96
N LEU A 522 -9.04 -37.64 23.95
CA LEU A 522 -10.50 -37.71 24.09
C LEU A 522 -10.94 -37.41 25.52
N ARG A 523 -10.19 -37.93 26.52
CA ARG A 523 -10.52 -37.72 27.92
C ARG A 523 -10.55 -36.25 28.35
N ASP A 524 -9.66 -35.45 27.78
CA ASP A 524 -9.56 -34.02 28.08
C ASP A 524 -10.56 -33.15 27.28
N LEU A 525 -10.90 -33.54 26.05
CA LEU A 525 -11.73 -32.73 25.17
C LEU A 525 -13.23 -33.09 25.22
N ALA A 526 -13.57 -34.37 25.29
CA ALA A 526 -14.96 -34.83 25.21
C ALA A 526 -15.88 -34.28 26.32
N PRO A 527 -15.42 -34.03 27.56
CA PRO A 527 -16.27 -33.47 28.60
C PRO A 527 -16.87 -32.09 28.28
N GLN A 528 -16.30 -31.32 27.33
CA GLN A 528 -16.88 -30.06 26.91
C GLN A 528 -18.28 -30.22 26.29
N PHE A 529 -18.60 -31.40 25.74
CA PHE A 529 -19.92 -31.71 25.17
C PHE A 529 -21.04 -31.90 26.23
N ILE A 530 -20.75 -31.92 27.53
CA ILE A 530 -21.77 -31.82 28.59
C ILE A 530 -22.56 -30.53 28.42
N GLN A 531 -21.93 -29.45 27.91
CA GLN A 531 -22.63 -28.24 27.54
C GLN A 531 -23.40 -28.47 26.21
N PRO A 532 -24.73 -28.36 26.18
CA PRO A 532 -25.52 -28.74 25.01
C PRO A 532 -25.34 -27.82 23.80
N ASN A 533 -24.92 -26.59 24.01
CA ASN A 533 -24.65 -25.60 22.95
C ASN A 533 -23.29 -25.79 22.29
N ILE A 534 -22.35 -26.51 22.92
CA ILE A 534 -21.06 -26.81 22.30
C ILE A 534 -21.22 -27.91 21.27
N ALA A 535 -20.98 -27.58 20.00
CA ALA A 535 -21.05 -28.49 18.86
C ALA A 535 -19.68 -28.88 18.31
N ILE A 536 -18.64 -28.04 18.53
CA ILE A 536 -17.27 -28.27 18.07
C ILE A 536 -16.31 -28.14 19.24
N VAL A 537 -15.39 -29.12 19.39
CA VAL A 537 -14.25 -28.98 20.28
C VAL A 537 -12.97 -29.20 19.48
N GLN A 538 -12.07 -28.23 19.52
CA GLN A 538 -10.91 -28.18 18.65
C GLN A 538 -9.63 -27.98 19.44
N ALA A 539 -8.59 -28.74 19.11
CA ALA A 539 -7.22 -28.55 19.56
C ALA A 539 -6.32 -28.07 18.40
N PRO A 540 -5.19 -27.39 18.68
CA PRO A 540 -4.26 -26.98 17.65
C PRO A 540 -3.63 -28.17 16.91
N GLN A 541 -3.30 -27.97 15.66
CA GLN A 541 -2.43 -28.86 14.92
C GLN A 541 -0.98 -28.66 15.39
N ASP A 542 -0.25 -29.74 15.53
CA ASP A 542 1.15 -29.78 15.92
C ASP A 542 1.92 -30.80 15.06
N TYR A 543 3.26 -30.77 15.10
CA TYR A 543 4.08 -31.55 14.19
C TYR A 543 5.27 -32.20 14.90
N ARG A 544 5.63 -33.43 14.47
CA ARG A 544 6.67 -34.23 15.13
C ARG A 544 8.05 -34.11 14.51
N ASP A 545 8.15 -33.69 13.28
CA ASP A 545 9.35 -33.68 12.43
C ASP A 545 10.03 -32.31 12.32
N VAL A 546 9.72 -31.38 13.22
CA VAL A 546 10.24 -30.00 13.25
C VAL A 546 11.76 -29.92 13.34
N SER A 547 12.39 -30.86 14.05
CA SER A 547 13.85 -30.88 14.24
C SER A 547 14.63 -31.53 13.10
N GLU A 548 14.00 -32.03 12.05
CA GLU A 548 14.69 -32.71 10.95
C GLU A 548 15.55 -31.75 10.11
N ASN A 549 15.07 -30.55 9.82
CA ASN A 549 15.81 -29.59 9.05
C ASN A 549 15.30 -28.15 9.24
N ALA A 550 16.08 -27.20 8.74
CA ALA A 550 15.76 -25.77 8.88
C ALA A 550 14.44 -25.37 8.19
N PHE A 551 14.08 -25.96 7.04
CA PHE A 551 12.83 -25.67 6.33
C PHE A 551 11.63 -26.02 7.21
N LYS A 552 11.59 -27.20 7.81
CA LYS A 552 10.52 -27.64 8.71
C LYS A 552 10.45 -26.75 9.96
N ALA A 553 11.58 -26.40 10.56
CA ALA A 553 11.62 -25.48 11.70
C ALA A 553 11.08 -24.07 11.37
N MET A 554 11.36 -23.53 10.17
CA MET A 554 10.84 -22.25 9.70
C MET A 554 9.33 -22.31 9.49
N THR A 555 8.86 -23.34 8.80
CA THR A 555 7.44 -23.56 8.52
C THR A 555 6.64 -23.75 9.81
N TYR A 556 7.17 -24.53 10.75
CA TYR A 556 6.57 -24.72 12.09
C TYR A 556 6.44 -23.40 12.85
N SER A 557 7.47 -22.56 12.80
CA SER A 557 7.44 -21.25 13.47
C SER A 557 6.29 -20.39 12.95
N GLU A 558 5.97 -20.45 11.64
CA GLU A 558 4.84 -19.73 11.05
C GLU A 558 3.48 -20.33 11.47
N TYR A 559 3.33 -21.67 11.46
CA TYR A 559 2.07 -22.32 11.86
C TYR A 559 1.68 -21.99 13.29
N ARG A 560 2.64 -21.86 14.21
CA ARG A 560 2.35 -21.54 15.61
C ARG A 560 1.61 -20.21 15.77
N GLY A 561 1.90 -19.22 14.92
CA GLY A 561 1.16 -17.95 14.89
C GLY A 561 -0.32 -18.13 14.61
N PHE A 562 -0.66 -18.98 13.66
CA PHE A 562 -2.04 -19.26 13.32
C PHE A 562 -2.79 -19.98 14.45
N PHE A 563 -2.24 -21.06 15.00
CA PHE A 563 -2.94 -21.89 15.99
C PHE A 563 -2.95 -21.28 17.40
N TYR A 564 -1.87 -20.62 17.83
CA TYR A 564 -1.74 -20.17 19.23
C TYR A 564 -2.01 -18.67 19.41
N ILE A 565 -2.07 -17.88 18.32
CA ILE A 565 -2.52 -16.48 18.39
C ILE A 565 -3.88 -16.34 17.70
N GLY A 566 -3.94 -16.61 16.42
CA GLY A 566 -5.12 -16.36 15.59
C GLY A 566 -6.35 -17.12 16.07
N MET A 567 -6.23 -18.41 16.36
CA MET A 567 -7.35 -19.23 16.81
C MET A 567 -7.80 -18.87 18.22
N VAL A 568 -6.86 -18.58 19.12
CA VAL A 568 -7.17 -18.14 20.49
C VAL A 568 -7.93 -16.80 20.48
N THR A 569 -7.53 -15.86 19.62
CA THR A 569 -8.23 -14.57 19.48
C THR A 569 -9.63 -14.75 18.91
N ARG A 570 -9.82 -15.63 17.92
CA ARG A 570 -11.13 -15.93 17.34
C ARG A 570 -12.07 -16.64 18.31
N ASN A 571 -11.51 -17.49 19.18
CA ASN A 571 -12.30 -18.18 20.22
C ASN A 571 -13.01 -17.22 21.16
N GLU A 572 -12.47 -16.03 21.40
CA GLU A 572 -13.08 -14.99 22.24
C GLU A 572 -14.50 -14.59 21.79
N ARG A 573 -14.84 -14.79 20.51
CA ARG A 573 -16.14 -14.47 19.91
C ARG A 573 -16.84 -15.66 19.28
N ASN A 574 -16.47 -16.86 19.67
CA ASN A 574 -17.04 -18.09 19.13
C ASN A 574 -16.92 -18.14 17.58
N ALA A 575 -15.75 -17.83 17.04
CA ALA A 575 -15.52 -17.69 15.62
C ALA A 575 -14.26 -18.42 15.13
N ILE A 576 -13.93 -19.54 15.74
CA ILE A 576 -12.81 -20.36 15.32
C ILE A 576 -12.99 -20.82 13.87
N ILE A 577 -11.90 -20.97 13.13
CA ILE A 577 -11.89 -21.66 11.84
C ILE A 577 -11.65 -23.14 12.14
N GLN A 578 -12.66 -23.97 11.93
CA GLN A 578 -12.51 -25.40 12.16
C GLN A 578 -11.43 -26.00 11.25
N HIS A 579 -10.67 -26.96 11.79
CA HIS A 579 -9.61 -27.68 11.08
C HIS A 579 -10.04 -29.11 10.80
N GLY A 580 -9.47 -29.70 9.76
CA GLY A 580 -9.79 -31.04 9.31
C GLY A 580 -9.17 -32.18 10.11
N THR A 581 -8.49 -31.86 11.25
CA THR A 581 -7.92 -32.87 12.18
C THR A 581 -7.88 -32.33 13.61
N MET A 582 -7.70 -33.18 14.60
CA MET A 582 -7.75 -32.82 16.03
C MET A 582 -9.05 -32.10 16.41
N THR A 583 -10.15 -32.48 15.77
CA THR A 583 -11.49 -31.87 15.92
C THR A 583 -12.50 -32.95 16.35
N LEU A 584 -13.37 -32.55 17.27
CA LEU A 584 -14.54 -33.31 17.69
C LEU A 584 -15.79 -32.52 17.36
N VAL A 585 -16.80 -33.14 16.75
CA VAL A 585 -18.04 -32.48 16.33
C VAL A 585 -19.24 -33.28 16.88
N ARG A 586 -20.20 -32.58 17.48
CA ARG A 586 -21.45 -33.18 17.93
C ARG A 586 -22.22 -33.75 16.74
N ARG A 587 -22.60 -35.02 16.77
CA ARG A 587 -23.25 -35.70 15.67
C ARG A 587 -24.54 -35.01 15.22
N THR A 588 -25.39 -34.63 16.16
CA THR A 588 -26.65 -33.96 15.83
C THR A 588 -26.46 -32.65 15.10
N ALA A 589 -25.48 -31.84 15.49
CA ALA A 589 -25.13 -30.60 14.80
C ALA A 589 -24.56 -30.86 13.39
N LEU A 590 -23.78 -31.91 13.20
CA LEU A 590 -23.26 -32.34 11.90
C LEU A 590 -24.39 -32.82 10.97
N GLU A 591 -25.33 -33.58 11.49
CA GLU A 591 -26.50 -34.06 10.73
C GLU A 591 -27.46 -32.88 10.36
N GLU A 592 -27.61 -31.89 11.27
CA GLU A 592 -28.41 -30.69 11.00
C GLU A 592 -27.93 -29.91 9.76
N VAL A 593 -26.61 -29.88 9.52
CA VAL A 593 -26.01 -29.22 8.35
C VAL A 593 -25.78 -30.18 7.17
N SER A 594 -26.27 -31.41 7.27
CA SER A 594 -26.18 -32.48 6.23
C SER A 594 -24.76 -32.96 5.95
N GLY A 595 -23.89 -32.97 6.96
CA GLY A 595 -22.51 -33.47 6.85
C GLY A 595 -21.53 -32.51 6.23
N TRP A 596 -20.43 -33.04 5.65
CA TRP A 596 -19.37 -32.25 5.05
C TRP A 596 -19.70 -31.84 3.61
N SER A 597 -19.48 -30.59 3.28
CA SER A 597 -19.73 -30.00 1.94
C SER A 597 -18.73 -30.49 0.90
N GLU A 598 -19.18 -31.24 -0.14
CA GLU A 598 -18.30 -31.77 -1.21
C GLU A 598 -17.93 -30.72 -2.28
N TRP A 599 -18.58 -29.55 -2.27
CA TRP A 599 -18.30 -28.47 -3.23
C TRP A 599 -17.11 -27.58 -2.82
N CYS A 600 -16.72 -27.62 -1.56
CA CYS A 600 -15.65 -26.80 -0.97
C CYS A 600 -14.39 -27.61 -0.76
N ILE A 601 -13.23 -27.00 -1.09
CA ILE A 601 -11.92 -27.68 -0.92
C ILE A 601 -11.37 -27.56 0.51
N THR A 602 -12.01 -26.72 1.35
CA THR A 602 -11.80 -26.59 2.79
C THR A 602 -13.13 -26.89 3.49
N GLU A 603 -13.53 -28.16 3.43
CA GLU A 603 -14.80 -28.66 3.95
C GLU A 603 -14.95 -28.44 5.46
N ASP A 604 -13.84 -28.44 6.17
CA ASP A 604 -13.73 -28.23 7.61
C ASP A 604 -14.10 -26.79 8.00
N ALA A 605 -13.47 -25.79 7.37
CA ALA A 605 -13.77 -24.38 7.63
C ALA A 605 -15.20 -24.02 7.23
N GLU A 606 -15.70 -24.62 6.16
CA GLU A 606 -17.09 -24.45 5.71
C GLU A 606 -18.08 -25.08 6.68
N LEU A 607 -17.80 -26.30 7.16
CA LEU A 607 -18.61 -26.97 8.17
C LEU A 607 -18.73 -26.12 9.44
N GLY A 608 -17.59 -25.59 9.96
CA GLY A 608 -17.58 -24.73 11.13
C GLY A 608 -18.49 -23.51 10.97
N LEU A 609 -18.43 -22.86 9.80
CA LEU A 609 -19.31 -21.72 9.49
C LEU A 609 -20.80 -22.13 9.49
N GLN A 610 -21.15 -23.27 8.87
CA GLN A 610 -22.53 -23.76 8.84
C GLN A 610 -23.07 -24.07 10.22
N ILE A 611 -22.27 -24.72 11.09
CA ILE A 611 -22.63 -25.01 12.48
C ILE A 611 -22.88 -23.72 13.27
N PHE A 612 -22.05 -22.68 13.09
CA PHE A 612 -22.30 -21.38 13.71
C PHE A 612 -23.56 -20.68 13.16
N MET A 613 -23.93 -20.92 11.92
CA MET A 613 -25.18 -20.41 11.34
C MET A 613 -26.43 -21.03 11.98
N GLN A 614 -26.32 -22.18 12.67
CA GLN A 614 -27.37 -22.83 13.45
C GLN A 614 -27.36 -22.43 14.95
N ASP A 615 -26.55 -21.42 15.33
CA ASP A 615 -26.43 -20.90 16.71
C ASP A 615 -25.69 -21.81 17.69
N HIS A 616 -24.88 -22.71 17.17
CA HIS A 616 -24.01 -23.55 18.01
C HIS A 616 -22.71 -22.85 18.38
N GLU A 617 -22.04 -23.43 19.39
CA GLU A 617 -20.75 -22.91 19.89
C GLU A 617 -19.62 -23.90 19.66
N ALA A 618 -18.38 -23.32 19.60
CA ALA A 618 -17.16 -24.12 19.60
C ALA A 618 -16.30 -23.87 20.84
N ALA A 619 -15.58 -24.86 21.32
CA ALA A 619 -14.57 -24.75 22.35
C ALA A 619 -13.18 -24.97 21.74
N TYR A 620 -12.27 -24.02 21.93
CA TYR A 620 -10.88 -24.13 21.50
C TYR A 620 -9.98 -24.33 22.72
N ILE A 621 -9.30 -25.46 22.80
CA ILE A 621 -8.35 -25.76 23.88
C ILE A 621 -6.94 -25.64 23.27
N ALA A 622 -6.20 -24.62 23.69
CA ALA A 622 -4.89 -24.27 23.09
C ALA A 622 -3.75 -25.16 23.62
N GLN A 623 -3.98 -26.50 23.66
CA GLN A 623 -3.03 -27.53 24.05
C GLN A 623 -2.91 -28.55 22.92
N SER A 624 -1.68 -28.99 22.61
CA SER A 624 -1.44 -30.04 21.61
C SER A 624 -1.79 -31.42 22.19
N TYR A 625 -2.52 -32.22 21.44
CA TYR A 625 -2.89 -33.61 21.77
C TYR A 625 -2.52 -34.59 20.65
N GLY A 626 -1.81 -34.14 19.66
CA GLY A 626 -1.35 -35.00 18.59
C GLY A 626 -0.47 -34.28 17.60
N LYS A 627 0.41 -35.02 16.93
CA LYS A 627 1.44 -34.48 16.06
C LYS A 627 1.44 -35.16 14.70
N GLY A 628 1.22 -34.41 13.63
CA GLY A 628 1.29 -34.84 12.25
C GLY A 628 2.69 -34.67 11.64
N VAL A 629 2.77 -34.75 10.32
CA VAL A 629 3.99 -34.52 9.51
C VAL A 629 3.87 -33.24 8.69
N MET A 630 4.93 -32.47 8.65
CA MET A 630 5.01 -31.23 7.90
C MET A 630 5.21 -31.48 6.40
N PRO A 631 4.90 -30.50 5.54
CA PRO A 631 5.31 -30.55 4.13
C PRO A 631 6.83 -30.68 3.99
N ASP A 632 7.29 -31.58 3.11
CA ASP A 632 8.72 -31.85 2.91
C ASP A 632 9.40 -30.85 1.96
N SER A 633 8.62 -30.19 1.10
CA SER A 633 9.13 -29.24 0.12
C SER A 633 8.39 -27.90 0.15
N PHE A 634 9.04 -26.86 -0.35
CA PHE A 634 8.40 -25.56 -0.51
C PHE A 634 7.20 -25.62 -1.48
N GLN A 635 7.24 -26.49 -2.51
CA GLN A 635 6.11 -26.68 -3.42
C GLN A 635 4.88 -27.26 -2.69
N ASP A 636 5.09 -28.21 -1.78
CA ASP A 636 4.01 -28.83 -1.01
C ASP A 636 3.42 -27.83 -0.01
N TYR A 637 4.27 -27.02 0.61
CA TYR A 637 3.85 -25.92 1.48
C TYR A 637 3.02 -24.88 0.71
N LYS A 638 3.44 -24.48 -0.52
CA LYS A 638 2.64 -23.64 -1.43
C LYS A 638 1.31 -24.29 -1.77
N ASN A 639 1.29 -25.57 -2.11
CA ASN A 639 0.07 -26.30 -2.48
C ASN A 639 -0.95 -26.33 -1.33
N GLN A 640 -0.48 -26.51 -0.11
CA GLN A 640 -1.33 -26.49 1.09
C GLN A 640 -1.95 -25.11 1.32
N ARG A 641 -1.14 -24.04 1.27
CA ARG A 641 -1.65 -22.65 1.43
C ARG A 641 -2.55 -22.23 0.29
N PHE A 642 -2.24 -22.66 -0.93
CA PHE A 642 -3.12 -22.43 -2.07
C PHE A 642 -4.53 -22.98 -1.82
N ARG A 643 -4.63 -24.22 -1.30
CA ARG A 643 -5.93 -24.82 -0.98
C ARG A 643 -6.68 -24.01 0.07
N TRP A 644 -6.00 -23.59 1.14
CA TRP A 644 -6.63 -22.81 2.21
C TRP A 644 -7.16 -21.47 1.69
N ALA A 645 -6.35 -20.72 0.94
CA ALA A 645 -6.76 -19.42 0.40
C ALA A 645 -7.85 -19.55 -0.67
N TYR A 646 -7.75 -20.54 -1.55
CA TYR A 646 -8.77 -20.80 -2.58
C TYR A 646 -10.11 -21.20 -1.93
N GLY A 647 -10.09 -22.09 -0.94
CA GLY A 647 -11.28 -22.52 -0.21
C GLY A 647 -11.93 -21.37 0.57
N ALA A 648 -11.13 -20.53 1.23
CA ALA A 648 -11.65 -19.32 1.89
C ALA A 648 -12.43 -18.42 0.92
N MET A 649 -11.93 -18.25 -0.31
CA MET A 649 -12.65 -17.47 -1.32
C MET A 649 -13.91 -18.18 -1.84
N GLN A 650 -13.90 -19.52 -1.94
CA GLN A 650 -15.12 -20.27 -2.24
C GLN A 650 -16.19 -20.03 -1.19
N ILE A 651 -15.82 -20.13 0.12
CA ILE A 651 -16.72 -19.89 1.25
C ILE A 651 -17.23 -18.45 1.22
N LEU A 652 -16.35 -17.46 1.06
CA LEU A 652 -16.72 -16.05 0.99
C LEU A 652 -17.74 -15.78 -0.12
N ARG A 653 -17.51 -16.30 -1.31
CA ARG A 653 -18.44 -16.12 -2.45
C ARG A 653 -19.81 -16.73 -2.19
N ARG A 654 -19.86 -17.93 -1.62
CA ARG A 654 -21.12 -18.64 -1.39
C ARG A 654 -21.92 -18.02 -0.26
N HIS A 655 -21.24 -17.59 0.81
CA HIS A 655 -21.86 -17.06 2.02
C HIS A 655 -21.75 -15.54 2.16
N ALA A 656 -21.37 -14.80 1.08
CA ALA A 656 -21.16 -13.36 1.11
C ALA A 656 -22.36 -12.59 1.69
N GLY A 657 -23.59 -12.94 1.28
CA GLY A 657 -24.80 -12.29 1.78
C GLY A 657 -24.98 -12.41 3.30
N VAL A 658 -24.63 -13.55 3.88
CA VAL A 658 -24.69 -13.80 5.32
C VAL A 658 -23.53 -13.11 6.04
N LEU A 659 -22.31 -13.27 5.54
CA LEU A 659 -21.09 -12.72 6.16
C LEU A 659 -21.10 -11.20 6.16
N LEU A 660 -21.56 -10.58 5.08
CA LEU A 660 -21.67 -9.12 4.94
C LEU A 660 -22.95 -8.54 5.59
N GLY A 661 -23.84 -9.38 6.11
CA GLY A 661 -25.04 -8.95 6.82
C GLY A 661 -26.23 -8.59 5.94
N PHE A 662 -26.16 -8.86 4.63
CA PHE A 662 -27.30 -8.63 3.69
C PHE A 662 -28.38 -9.71 3.77
N ALA A 663 -28.02 -10.92 4.23
CA ALA A 663 -28.97 -12.01 4.44
C ALA A 663 -29.15 -12.30 5.92
N LYS A 664 -30.35 -12.70 6.30
CA LYS A 664 -30.67 -13.11 7.69
C LYS A 664 -29.90 -14.36 8.07
N SER A 665 -29.30 -14.35 9.24
CA SER A 665 -28.56 -15.48 9.83
C SER A 665 -28.49 -15.31 11.35
N ARG A 666 -28.24 -16.42 12.06
CA ARG A 666 -28.02 -16.43 13.52
C ARG A 666 -26.58 -16.03 13.89
N LEU A 667 -25.69 -15.83 12.90
CA LEU A 667 -24.32 -15.37 13.16
C LEU A 667 -24.31 -14.04 13.90
N THR A 668 -23.54 -13.99 14.97
CA THR A 668 -23.24 -12.75 15.69
C THR A 668 -22.38 -11.80 14.88
N SER A 669 -22.38 -10.51 15.23
CA SER A 669 -21.48 -9.51 14.61
C SER A 669 -20.01 -9.88 14.80
N GLY A 670 -19.64 -10.45 15.96
CA GLY A 670 -18.29 -10.92 16.25
C GLY A 670 -17.86 -12.07 15.35
N GLN A 671 -18.73 -13.04 15.11
CA GLN A 671 -18.45 -14.17 14.19
C GLN A 671 -18.26 -13.65 12.76
N ARG A 672 -19.16 -12.82 12.24
CA ARG A 672 -19.02 -12.21 10.91
C ARG A 672 -17.71 -11.43 10.78
N TYR A 673 -17.39 -10.61 11.78
CA TYR A 673 -16.14 -9.87 11.82
C TYR A 673 -14.93 -10.80 11.72
N HIS A 674 -14.82 -11.82 12.57
CA HIS A 674 -13.64 -12.69 12.59
C HIS A 674 -13.50 -13.58 11.35
N PHE A 675 -14.61 -14.02 10.73
CA PHE A 675 -14.53 -14.74 9.46
C PHE A 675 -13.96 -13.84 8.35
N ILE A 676 -14.46 -12.60 8.22
CA ILE A 676 -13.95 -11.64 7.21
C ILE A 676 -12.52 -11.22 7.58
N ALA A 677 -12.29 -10.80 8.82
CA ALA A 677 -11.00 -10.33 9.32
C ALA A 677 -9.89 -11.38 9.18
N GLY A 678 -10.22 -12.66 9.38
CA GLY A 678 -9.26 -13.75 9.23
C GLY A 678 -8.74 -13.95 7.80
N TRP A 679 -9.49 -13.51 6.80
CA TRP A 679 -9.11 -13.57 5.38
C TRP A 679 -8.53 -12.26 4.84
N LEU A 680 -8.66 -11.16 5.57
CA LEU A 680 -8.16 -9.85 5.14
C LEU A 680 -6.66 -9.84 4.84
N PRO A 681 -5.76 -10.50 5.60
CA PRO A 681 -4.35 -10.59 5.24
C PRO A 681 -4.12 -11.22 3.86
N TRP A 682 -4.91 -12.21 3.48
CA TRP A 682 -4.85 -12.87 2.19
C TRP A 682 -5.41 -12.00 1.05
N ILE A 683 -6.47 -11.23 1.34
CA ILE A 683 -7.00 -10.22 0.42
C ILE A 683 -5.95 -9.11 0.21
N ALA A 684 -5.26 -8.69 1.28
CA ALA A 684 -4.18 -7.71 1.21
C ALA A 684 -3.03 -8.18 0.32
N ASP A 685 -2.61 -9.45 0.41
CA ASP A 685 -1.60 -10.03 -0.47
C ASP A 685 -2.05 -10.01 -1.94
N SER A 686 -3.35 -10.23 -2.18
CA SER A 686 -3.97 -10.21 -3.51
C SER A 686 -3.97 -8.80 -4.13
N ILE A 687 -4.27 -7.79 -3.32
CA ILE A 687 -4.20 -6.38 -3.71
C ILE A 687 -2.73 -5.97 -3.93
N ASN A 688 -1.82 -6.44 -3.07
CA ASN A 688 -0.39 -6.16 -3.18
C ASN A 688 0.22 -6.70 -4.48
N LEU A 689 -0.25 -7.85 -4.98
CA LEU A 689 0.16 -8.36 -6.29
C LEU A 689 -0.24 -7.40 -7.43
N LEU A 690 -1.46 -6.85 -7.40
CA LEU A 690 -1.90 -5.84 -8.38
C LEU A 690 -1.07 -4.56 -8.24
N PHE A 691 -0.78 -4.13 -7.02
CA PHE A 691 0.09 -2.98 -6.77
C PHE A 691 1.48 -3.19 -7.38
N ASN A 692 2.08 -4.37 -7.24
CA ASN A 692 3.39 -4.68 -7.82
C ASN A 692 3.37 -4.63 -9.35
N ILE A 693 2.31 -5.12 -9.98
CA ILE A 693 2.14 -5.02 -11.44
C ILE A 693 2.00 -3.55 -11.86
N ALA A 694 1.18 -2.78 -11.15
CA ALA A 694 0.99 -1.36 -11.41
C ALA A 694 2.29 -0.57 -11.19
N ALA A 695 3.08 -0.90 -10.15
CA ALA A 695 4.37 -0.27 -9.87
C ALA A 695 5.39 -0.55 -10.98
N LEU A 696 5.43 -1.76 -11.54
CA LEU A 696 6.26 -2.08 -12.69
C LEU A 696 5.82 -1.30 -13.95
N CYS A 697 4.51 -1.23 -14.23
CA CYS A 697 3.99 -0.44 -15.35
C CYS A 697 4.29 1.05 -15.19
N TRP A 698 4.13 1.59 -13.99
CA TRP A 698 4.44 2.99 -13.71
C TRP A 698 5.94 3.30 -13.86
N SER A 699 6.80 2.44 -13.31
CA SER A 699 8.26 2.57 -13.48
C SER A 699 8.67 2.51 -14.95
N LEU A 700 8.04 1.62 -15.73
CA LEU A 700 8.28 1.56 -17.18
C LEU A 700 7.82 2.84 -17.89
N ALA A 701 6.68 3.40 -17.51
CA ALA A 701 6.19 4.67 -18.04
C ALA A 701 7.13 5.83 -17.71
N MET A 702 7.65 5.90 -16.47
CA MET A 702 8.67 6.89 -16.08
C MET A 702 9.95 6.78 -16.94
N ILE A 703 10.37 5.56 -17.27
CA ILE A 703 11.55 5.33 -18.11
C ILE A 703 11.27 5.73 -19.57
N ALA A 704 10.08 5.40 -20.08
CA ALA A 704 9.71 5.66 -21.47
C ALA A 704 9.36 7.11 -21.75
N ALA A 705 8.81 7.83 -20.77
CA ALA A 705 8.34 9.23 -20.89
C ALA A 705 8.80 10.06 -19.66
N PRO A 706 10.11 10.31 -19.53
CA PRO A 706 10.71 10.86 -18.31
C PRO A 706 10.28 12.29 -17.94
N VAL A 707 9.76 13.04 -18.91
CA VAL A 707 9.26 14.41 -18.71
C VAL A 707 7.79 14.44 -18.35
N GLN A 708 6.99 13.49 -18.90
CA GLN A 708 5.53 13.48 -18.74
C GLN A 708 5.05 12.62 -17.55
N VAL A 709 5.88 11.69 -17.06
CA VAL A 709 5.51 10.76 -15.98
C VAL A 709 6.42 10.95 -14.78
N ASP A 710 5.90 11.66 -13.79
CA ASP A 710 6.57 11.88 -12.51
C ASP A 710 6.53 10.64 -11.60
N PRO A 711 7.47 10.51 -10.63
CA PRO A 711 7.36 9.52 -9.58
C PRO A 711 6.03 9.71 -8.80
N PRO A 712 5.47 8.64 -8.25
CA PRO A 712 4.27 8.76 -7.42
C PRO A 712 4.52 9.71 -6.25
N LEU A 713 3.49 10.45 -5.86
CA LEU A 713 3.57 11.35 -4.71
C LEU A 713 4.12 10.61 -3.48
N VAL A 714 4.96 11.27 -2.71
CA VAL A 714 5.62 10.75 -1.48
C VAL A 714 4.67 9.95 -0.59
N ILE A 715 3.43 10.44 -0.44
CA ILE A 715 2.43 9.80 0.40
C ILE A 715 2.04 8.39 -0.08
N PHE A 716 2.00 8.14 -1.40
CA PHE A 716 1.71 6.82 -1.95
C PHE A 716 2.88 5.84 -1.80
N SER A 717 4.09 6.35 -1.66
CA SER A 717 5.27 5.55 -1.33
C SER A 717 5.36 5.23 0.15
N ILE A 718 5.02 6.17 1.03
CA ILE A 718 5.04 5.98 2.49
C ILE A 718 4.03 4.92 2.93
N LEU A 719 2.84 4.86 2.33
CA LEU A 719 1.77 3.95 2.76
C LEU A 719 2.16 2.46 2.70
N PRO A 720 2.66 1.89 1.59
CA PRO A 720 3.11 0.51 1.56
C PRO A 720 4.32 0.24 2.46
N LEU A 721 5.22 1.21 2.62
CA LEU A 721 6.36 1.08 3.55
C LEU A 721 5.89 1.02 5.00
N THR A 722 4.95 1.88 5.39
CA THR A 722 4.35 1.90 6.73
C THR A 722 3.62 0.60 7.01
N LEU A 723 2.83 0.08 6.05
CA LEU A 723 2.14 -1.21 6.18
C LEU A 723 3.14 -2.36 6.37
N PHE A 724 4.23 -2.36 5.61
CA PHE A 724 5.28 -3.37 5.77
C PHE A 724 5.94 -3.31 7.16
N CYS A 725 6.35 -2.12 7.58
CA CYS A 725 6.92 -1.90 8.93
C CYS A 725 5.94 -2.30 10.03
N PHE A 726 4.65 -1.96 9.87
CA PHE A 726 3.60 -2.33 10.82
C PHE A 726 3.44 -3.85 10.93
N LYS A 727 3.40 -4.57 9.79
CA LYS A 727 3.31 -6.05 9.77
C LYS A 727 4.51 -6.69 10.45
N VAL A 728 5.73 -6.20 10.19
CA VAL A 728 6.95 -6.70 10.83
C VAL A 728 6.93 -6.44 12.34
N ALA A 729 6.56 -5.23 12.76
CA ALA A 729 6.44 -4.87 14.16
C ALA A 729 5.39 -5.76 14.87
N LYS A 730 4.19 -5.89 14.28
CA LYS A 730 3.14 -6.78 14.80
C LYS A 730 3.68 -8.20 15.03
N LEU A 731 4.34 -8.78 14.05
CA LEU A 731 4.87 -10.13 14.14
C LEU A 731 5.86 -10.26 15.32
N VAL A 732 6.85 -9.35 15.39
CA VAL A 732 7.87 -9.38 16.46
C VAL A 732 7.25 -9.25 17.84
N TYR A 733 6.34 -8.28 18.02
CA TYR A 733 5.72 -8.06 19.33
C TYR A 733 4.72 -9.16 19.72
N LEU A 734 3.92 -9.69 18.77
CA LEU A 734 2.98 -10.76 19.05
C LEU A 734 3.68 -12.05 19.44
N TYR A 735 4.65 -12.49 18.66
CA TYR A 735 5.35 -13.76 18.91
C TYR A 735 6.10 -13.75 20.24
N ARG A 736 6.69 -12.62 20.62
CA ARG A 736 7.34 -12.46 21.93
C ARG A 736 6.37 -12.28 23.08
N GLY A 737 5.34 -11.48 22.90
CA GLY A 737 4.37 -11.14 23.93
C GLY A 737 3.49 -12.33 24.33
N VAL A 738 3.14 -13.22 23.40
CA VAL A 738 2.39 -14.46 23.66
C VAL A 738 3.31 -15.65 23.98
N GLN A 739 4.64 -15.42 24.02
CA GLN A 739 5.67 -16.45 24.35
C GLN A 739 5.63 -17.70 23.45
N ILE A 740 5.17 -17.56 22.20
CA ILE A 740 5.07 -18.67 21.26
C ILE A 740 6.44 -19.13 20.77
N VAL A 741 7.37 -18.19 20.61
CA VAL A 741 8.75 -18.43 20.19
C VAL A 741 9.73 -17.83 21.19
N SER A 742 10.81 -18.57 21.43
CA SER A 742 11.81 -18.19 22.42
C SER A 742 12.92 -17.28 21.86
N THR A 743 13.12 -17.23 20.55
CA THR A 743 14.28 -16.55 19.92
C THR A 743 13.91 -15.60 18.80
N VAL A 744 14.76 -14.59 18.58
CA VAL A 744 14.65 -13.66 17.41
C VAL A 744 14.74 -14.42 16.09
N ARG A 745 15.58 -15.47 16.04
CA ARG A 745 15.75 -16.30 14.83
C ARG A 745 14.46 -17.02 14.45
N GLN A 746 13.73 -17.56 15.40
CA GLN A 746 12.42 -18.19 15.15
C GLN A 746 11.39 -17.16 14.67
N THR A 747 11.38 -15.94 15.22
CA THR A 747 10.50 -14.87 14.76
C THR A 747 10.81 -14.48 13.31
N LEU A 748 12.08 -14.31 12.97
CA LEU A 748 12.50 -14.02 11.59
C LEU A 748 12.18 -15.19 10.65
N ALA A 749 12.38 -16.42 11.11
CA ALA A 749 12.04 -17.61 10.34
C ALA A 749 10.54 -17.66 10.02
N ALA A 750 9.69 -17.37 11.00
CA ALA A 750 8.24 -17.27 10.82
C ALA A 750 7.87 -16.15 9.81
N ALA A 751 8.56 -14.99 9.88
CA ALA A 751 8.38 -13.88 8.94
C ALA A 751 8.70 -14.29 7.50
N VAL A 752 9.87 -14.90 7.29
CA VAL A 752 10.32 -15.37 5.97
C VAL A 752 9.38 -16.44 5.42
N ALA A 753 8.99 -17.42 6.24
CA ALA A 753 8.07 -18.48 5.84
C ALA A 753 6.67 -17.94 5.47
N GLY A 754 6.15 -16.98 6.23
CA GLY A 754 4.86 -16.34 5.93
C GLY A 754 4.90 -15.47 4.68
N LEU A 755 5.93 -14.60 4.54
CA LEU A 755 6.11 -13.74 3.37
C LEU A 755 6.30 -14.54 2.07
N ALA A 756 7.00 -15.68 2.15
CA ALA A 756 7.23 -16.56 1.00
C ALA A 756 5.94 -17.07 0.34
N LEU A 757 4.83 -17.06 1.04
CA LEU A 757 3.54 -17.54 0.57
C LEU A 757 2.68 -16.46 -0.10
N SER A 758 3.04 -15.16 0.03
CA SER A 758 2.19 -14.03 -0.40
C SER A 758 1.74 -14.15 -1.86
N HIS A 759 2.67 -14.50 -2.79
CA HIS A 759 2.31 -14.69 -4.20
C HIS A 759 1.34 -15.85 -4.43
N THR A 760 1.60 -16.97 -3.77
CA THR A 760 0.74 -18.17 -3.87
C THR A 760 -0.65 -17.91 -3.33
N ILE A 761 -0.76 -17.22 -2.19
CA ILE A 761 -2.02 -16.80 -1.58
C ILE A 761 -2.77 -15.83 -2.51
N ALA A 762 -2.10 -14.80 -3.02
CA ALA A 762 -2.68 -13.84 -3.95
C ALA A 762 -3.27 -14.53 -5.17
N ARG A 763 -2.51 -15.44 -5.79
CA ARG A 763 -2.95 -16.22 -6.94
C ARG A 763 -4.15 -17.13 -6.61
N ALA A 764 -4.14 -17.77 -5.43
CA ALA A 764 -5.24 -18.61 -4.98
C ALA A 764 -6.54 -17.81 -4.77
N MET A 765 -6.46 -16.63 -4.17
CA MET A 765 -7.59 -15.74 -3.94
C MET A 765 -8.20 -15.26 -5.27
N TRP A 766 -7.37 -14.80 -6.22
CA TRP A 766 -7.85 -14.38 -7.55
C TRP A 766 -8.50 -15.55 -8.31
N LEU A 767 -7.86 -16.70 -8.32
CA LEU A 767 -8.43 -17.88 -8.98
C LEU A 767 -9.73 -18.33 -8.30
N GLY A 768 -9.81 -18.31 -6.96
CA GLY A 768 -11.01 -18.62 -6.20
C GLY A 768 -12.16 -17.64 -6.49
N MET A 769 -11.84 -16.38 -6.82
CA MET A 769 -12.85 -15.38 -7.21
C MET A 769 -13.47 -15.64 -8.58
N PHE A 770 -12.67 -16.09 -9.55
CA PHE A 770 -13.11 -16.21 -10.95
C PHE A 770 -13.39 -17.65 -11.41
N THR A 771 -12.96 -18.69 -10.66
CA THR A 771 -13.16 -20.08 -11.02
C THR A 771 -14.06 -20.81 -10.02
N ARG A 772 -14.72 -21.90 -10.46
CA ARG A 772 -15.62 -22.68 -9.60
C ARG A 772 -15.07 -24.05 -9.19
N ASN A 773 -14.33 -24.70 -10.06
CA ASN A 773 -13.89 -26.09 -9.87
C ASN A 773 -12.39 -26.22 -10.16
N LYS A 774 -11.56 -26.18 -9.12
CA LYS A 774 -10.17 -26.63 -9.24
C LYS A 774 -10.05 -28.00 -8.57
N PRO A 775 -9.35 -28.98 -9.20
CA PRO A 775 -9.15 -30.28 -8.58
C PRO A 775 -8.34 -30.16 -7.29
N PHE A 776 -8.66 -31.02 -6.35
CA PHE A 776 -7.91 -31.17 -5.11
C PHE A 776 -6.48 -31.62 -5.42
N MET A 777 -5.49 -30.77 -5.13
CA MET A 777 -4.07 -31.13 -5.24
C MET A 777 -3.60 -31.65 -3.89
N ARG A 778 -3.35 -32.96 -3.82
CA ARG A 778 -2.76 -33.61 -2.64
C ARG A 778 -1.36 -33.08 -2.39
N THR A 779 -0.98 -32.92 -1.12
CA THR A 779 0.40 -32.72 -0.69
C THR A 779 1.04 -34.11 -0.54
N PRO A 780 1.98 -34.56 -1.40
CA PRO A 780 2.69 -35.82 -1.22
C PRO A 780 3.50 -35.76 0.10
N LYS A 781 3.49 -36.85 0.85
CA LYS A 781 4.27 -37.01 2.08
C LYS A 781 5.35 -38.07 1.85
N LEU A 782 6.26 -37.80 0.93
CA LEU A 782 7.38 -38.68 0.59
C LEU A 782 8.69 -37.92 0.69
N GLU A 783 9.59 -38.43 1.49
CA GLU A 783 10.99 -38.01 1.65
C GLU A 783 11.79 -38.20 0.37
N GLN A 784 11.73 -37.30 -0.58
CA GLN A 784 12.67 -37.22 -1.70
C GLN A 784 13.35 -35.88 -1.71
N ALA A 785 14.68 -35.88 -1.49
CA ALA A 785 15.52 -34.72 -1.66
C ALA A 785 15.34 -34.13 -3.08
N THR A 786 14.78 -32.92 -3.14
CA THR A 786 14.55 -32.22 -4.41
C THR A 786 15.89 -31.66 -4.91
N ALA A 787 16.21 -31.91 -6.18
CA ALA A 787 17.36 -31.28 -6.82
C ALA A 787 17.20 -29.75 -6.78
N LEU A 788 18.29 -29.00 -6.59
CA LEU A 788 18.31 -27.53 -6.49
C LEU A 788 17.62 -26.87 -7.69
N SER A 789 17.74 -27.44 -8.88
CA SER A 789 17.06 -26.95 -10.09
C SER A 789 15.52 -27.04 -9.99
N LYS A 790 14.99 -28.10 -9.36
CA LYS A 790 13.55 -28.24 -9.13
C LYS A 790 13.06 -27.26 -8.06
N ALA A 791 13.89 -27.00 -7.03
CA ALA A 791 13.58 -26.01 -6.03
C ALA A 791 13.50 -24.59 -6.60
N ILE A 792 14.49 -24.17 -7.40
CA ILE A 792 14.43 -22.87 -8.09
C ILE A 792 13.19 -22.80 -9.00
N GLY A 793 12.86 -23.89 -9.70
CA GLY A 793 11.66 -24.00 -10.50
C GLY A 793 10.35 -23.80 -9.70
N ALA A 794 10.30 -24.23 -8.44
CA ALA A 794 9.15 -24.03 -7.57
C ALA A 794 8.89 -22.56 -7.19
N ALA A 795 9.90 -21.69 -7.24
CA ALA A 795 9.78 -20.24 -7.00
C ALA A 795 9.97 -19.41 -8.28
N ARG A 796 9.72 -20.00 -9.46
CA ARG A 796 9.99 -19.34 -10.76
C ARG A 796 9.22 -18.04 -10.95
N GLU A 797 7.92 -18.03 -10.68
CA GLU A 797 7.07 -16.86 -10.86
C GLU A 797 7.52 -15.74 -9.90
N GLU A 798 7.78 -16.08 -8.65
CA GLU A 798 8.27 -15.16 -7.63
C GLU A 798 9.64 -14.58 -8.00
N THR A 799 10.57 -15.41 -8.49
CA THR A 799 11.90 -14.95 -8.92
C THR A 799 11.81 -13.98 -10.09
N LEU A 800 10.93 -14.22 -11.06
CA LEU A 800 10.73 -13.32 -12.20
C LEU A 800 10.21 -11.93 -11.75
N ILE A 801 9.23 -11.90 -10.85
CA ILE A 801 8.69 -10.62 -10.32
C ILE A 801 9.77 -9.90 -9.51
N MET A 802 10.52 -10.60 -8.67
CA MET A 802 11.63 -10.04 -7.89
C MET A 802 12.66 -9.36 -8.81
N VAL A 803 13.12 -10.07 -9.84
CA VAL A 803 14.12 -9.54 -10.79
C VAL A 803 13.54 -8.35 -11.55
N ALA A 804 12.27 -8.40 -11.97
CA ALA A 804 11.62 -7.27 -12.64
C ALA A 804 11.56 -6.03 -11.75
N LEU A 805 11.23 -6.17 -10.46
CA LEU A 805 11.22 -5.06 -9.48
C LEU A 805 12.63 -4.50 -9.25
N TRP A 806 13.67 -5.34 -9.17
CA TRP A 806 15.05 -4.90 -9.02
C TRP A 806 15.55 -4.17 -10.27
N LEU A 807 15.23 -4.68 -11.46
CA LEU A 807 15.58 -4.02 -12.73
C LEU A 807 14.86 -2.68 -12.86
N ALA A 808 13.59 -2.60 -12.48
CA ALA A 808 12.84 -1.34 -12.46
C ALA A 808 13.47 -0.34 -11.48
N ALA A 809 13.80 -0.76 -10.26
CA ALA A 809 14.47 0.10 -9.27
C ALA A 809 15.83 0.60 -9.78
N ALA A 810 16.64 -0.28 -10.37
CA ALA A 810 17.92 0.09 -10.94
C ALA A 810 17.79 1.03 -12.14
N ALA A 811 16.85 0.78 -13.06
CA ALA A 811 16.64 1.62 -14.25
C ALA A 811 16.14 3.01 -13.86
N VAL A 812 15.20 3.12 -12.92
CA VAL A 812 14.74 4.40 -12.37
C VAL A 812 15.91 5.16 -11.73
N ALA A 813 16.72 4.49 -10.90
CA ALA A 813 17.88 5.11 -10.25
C ALA A 813 18.93 5.61 -11.25
N LEU A 814 19.17 4.86 -12.33
CA LEU A 814 20.17 5.23 -13.36
C LEU A 814 19.69 6.39 -14.24
N GLN A 815 18.38 6.46 -14.54
CA GLN A 815 17.84 7.46 -15.45
C GLN A 815 17.47 8.77 -14.77
N HIS A 816 16.87 8.69 -13.57
CA HIS A 816 16.35 9.84 -12.83
C HIS A 816 17.20 10.24 -11.63
N GLY A 817 18.20 9.41 -11.25
CA GLY A 817 18.95 9.61 -10.00
C GLY A 817 18.17 9.15 -8.76
N SER A 818 18.71 9.52 -7.61
CA SER A 818 18.09 9.25 -6.28
C SER A 818 18.12 10.51 -5.39
N ASP A 819 18.25 11.67 -6.01
CA ASP A 819 18.56 12.93 -5.31
C ASP A 819 17.31 13.58 -4.71
N THR A 820 16.13 13.15 -5.12
CA THR A 820 14.85 13.63 -4.59
C THR A 820 14.19 12.57 -3.69
N LEU A 821 13.48 13.03 -2.66
CA LEU A 821 12.84 12.15 -1.67
C LEU A 821 11.81 11.21 -2.31
N ASP A 822 11.04 11.70 -3.27
CA ASP A 822 10.03 10.93 -3.99
C ASP A 822 10.64 9.77 -4.80
N LEU A 823 11.73 10.03 -5.55
CA LEU A 823 12.48 9.02 -6.28
C LEU A 823 13.10 7.98 -5.35
N LEU A 824 13.77 8.46 -4.29
CA LEU A 824 14.38 7.57 -3.29
C LEU A 824 13.32 6.66 -2.65
N LEU A 825 12.19 7.22 -2.22
CA LEU A 825 11.11 6.44 -1.63
C LEU A 825 10.51 5.47 -2.63
N TRP A 826 10.34 5.85 -3.91
CA TRP A 826 9.85 4.93 -4.92
C TRP A 826 10.78 3.75 -5.16
N ILE A 827 12.09 4.00 -5.26
CA ILE A 827 13.12 2.94 -5.36
C ILE A 827 13.04 2.02 -4.13
N ILE A 828 12.94 2.57 -2.92
CA ILE A 828 12.80 1.80 -1.69
C ILE A 828 11.51 0.96 -1.72
N VAL A 829 10.39 1.51 -2.21
CA VAL A 829 9.14 0.75 -2.37
C VAL A 829 9.34 -0.46 -3.26
N LEU A 830 9.95 -0.30 -4.44
CA LEU A 830 10.21 -1.42 -5.35
C LEU A 830 11.08 -2.50 -4.70
N LEU A 831 12.11 -2.10 -3.94
CA LEU A 831 12.97 -3.04 -3.22
C LEU A 831 12.24 -3.73 -2.06
N VAL A 832 11.46 -3.01 -1.25
CA VAL A 832 10.67 -3.57 -0.15
C VAL A 832 9.60 -4.52 -0.68
N GLN A 833 8.93 -4.16 -1.76
CA GLN A 833 7.94 -5.02 -2.41
C GLN A 833 8.54 -6.28 -3.03
N SER A 834 9.84 -6.33 -3.27
CA SER A 834 10.53 -7.54 -3.71
C SER A 834 10.79 -8.56 -2.59
N ILE A 835 10.72 -8.16 -1.31
CA ILE A 835 11.05 -9.00 -0.14
C ILE A 835 10.22 -10.29 -0.07
N PRO A 836 8.88 -10.30 -0.28
CA PRO A 836 8.10 -11.53 -0.29
C PRO A 836 8.57 -12.54 -1.35
N TYR A 837 8.97 -12.06 -2.51
CA TYR A 837 9.46 -12.89 -3.62
C TYR A 837 10.87 -13.43 -3.33
N LEU A 838 11.73 -12.61 -2.73
CA LEU A 838 13.03 -13.05 -2.22
C LEU A 838 12.86 -14.12 -1.13
N ALA A 839 11.90 -13.94 -0.22
CA ALA A 839 11.59 -14.91 0.83
C ALA A 839 11.14 -16.25 0.21
N ALA A 840 10.33 -16.23 -0.86
CA ALA A 840 9.91 -17.43 -1.57
C ALA A 840 11.11 -18.18 -2.20
N LEU A 841 12.02 -17.45 -2.83
CA LEU A 841 13.25 -18.03 -3.39
C LEU A 841 14.12 -18.64 -2.27
N LEU A 842 14.29 -17.93 -1.16
CA LEU A 842 15.05 -18.42 0.01
C LEU A 842 14.43 -19.68 0.59
N MET A 843 13.13 -19.72 0.82
CA MET A 843 12.43 -20.90 1.33
C MET A 843 12.55 -22.07 0.37
N SER A 844 12.46 -21.82 -0.92
CA SER A 844 12.64 -22.84 -1.95
C SER A 844 14.04 -23.44 -1.94
N VAL A 845 15.08 -22.61 -1.83
CA VAL A 845 16.49 -23.06 -1.75
C VAL A 845 16.75 -23.81 -0.44
N ILE A 846 16.24 -23.29 0.70
CA ILE A 846 16.39 -23.96 2.01
C ILE A 846 15.71 -25.32 2.00
N SER A 847 14.53 -25.48 1.38
CA SER A 847 13.85 -26.77 1.25
C SER A 847 14.63 -27.80 0.43
N ALA A 848 15.48 -27.35 -0.49
CA ALA A 848 16.39 -28.21 -1.27
C ALA A 848 17.67 -28.60 -0.52
N CYS A 849 17.89 -28.04 0.67
CA CYS A 849 19.08 -28.28 1.49
C CYS A 849 18.70 -29.02 2.79
N PRO A 850 18.28 -30.30 2.75
CA PRO A 850 17.81 -31.02 3.93
C PRO A 850 18.89 -31.20 5.01
N ARG A 851 20.16 -31.02 4.69
CA ARG A 851 21.27 -31.06 5.64
C ARG A 851 21.41 -29.80 6.49
N LEU A 852 20.66 -28.73 6.19
CA LEU A 852 20.68 -27.51 7.00
C LEU A 852 19.95 -27.77 8.32
N SER A 853 20.68 -27.78 9.43
CA SER A 853 20.15 -28.14 10.75
C SER A 853 19.05 -27.17 11.22
N ALA A 854 18.02 -27.72 11.83
CA ALA A 854 17.00 -26.98 12.56
C ALA A 854 17.55 -26.18 13.74
N ASP A 855 18.68 -26.61 14.33
CA ASP A 855 19.34 -25.96 15.47
C ASP A 855 19.73 -24.52 15.19
N TRP A 856 20.03 -24.22 13.92
CA TRP A 856 20.30 -22.84 13.50
C TRP A 856 19.12 -21.90 13.78
N ILE A 857 17.89 -22.40 13.72
CA ILE A 857 16.64 -21.65 13.97
C ILE A 857 16.23 -21.76 15.44
N CYS A 858 16.30 -22.97 16.01
CA CYS A 858 15.71 -23.29 17.30
C CYS A 858 16.65 -23.09 18.50
N ALA A 859 17.95 -22.84 18.28
CA ALA A 859 18.97 -22.73 19.36
C ALA A 859 18.91 -23.90 20.38
N GLY A 860 18.72 -25.12 19.88
CA GLY A 860 18.67 -26.34 20.70
C GLY A 860 17.30 -26.67 21.33
N ASN A 861 16.28 -25.85 21.11
CA ASN A 861 14.95 -26.08 21.71
C ASN A 861 13.82 -25.92 20.67
N CYS A 862 13.72 -26.83 19.72
CA CYS A 862 12.65 -26.85 18.73
C CYS A 862 11.29 -27.26 19.30
N THR A 863 11.29 -28.10 20.31
CA THR A 863 10.09 -28.62 20.98
C THR A 863 9.86 -27.88 22.28
N GLY A 864 9.42 -26.62 22.21
CA GLY A 864 8.99 -25.88 23.40
C GLY A 864 7.78 -26.53 24.06
N SER A 865 7.99 -27.68 24.72
CA SER A 865 7.11 -28.24 25.70
C SER A 865 7.34 -27.52 27.03
N LYS A 866 6.91 -26.27 27.13
CA LYS A 866 6.33 -25.78 28.38
C LYS A 866 4.91 -25.37 27.98
N ALA A 867 3.95 -26.19 28.48
CA ALA A 867 2.59 -25.77 28.60
C ALA A 867 2.56 -24.27 28.95
N VAL A 868 1.66 -23.54 28.35
CA VAL A 868 1.26 -22.21 28.82
C VAL A 868 0.67 -22.45 30.22
N GLU A 869 1.54 -22.65 31.19
CA GLU A 869 1.17 -22.57 32.60
C GLU A 869 0.81 -21.11 32.86
N SER A 870 -0.49 -20.91 32.98
CA SER A 870 -1.16 -19.84 33.72
C SER A 870 -0.33 -18.56 33.93
N THR A 871 -0.53 -17.56 33.12
CA THR A 871 -0.51 -16.20 33.66
C THR A 871 -1.88 -15.94 34.31
N ARG A 872 -1.87 -15.96 35.64
CA ARG A 872 -2.93 -15.44 36.53
C ARG A 872 -3.34 -14.03 36.22
#